data_02840fb7fe392d508053ab11e544508f
#
_entry.id   02840fb7fe392d508053ab11e544508f
#
_cell.length_a   1.000
_cell.length_b   1.000
_cell.length_c   1.000
_cell.angle_alpha   90.00
_cell.angle_beta   90.00
_cell.angle_gamma   90.00
#
_symmetry.space_group_name_H-M   'P 1'
#
loop_
_entity.id
_entity.type
_entity.pdbx_description
1 polymer ?
#
loop_
_entity_poly.entity_id
_entity_poly.type
_entity_poly.pdbx_seq_one_letter_code
_entity_poly.pdbx_strand_id
1 'polypeptide(L)'
;GRFVLRDFDARKPFASFLPGIGGEWGVPMWAFYVNRGQGVAAFGVENKDGPLLEFEPANKAYMDAPFRGFRTLLRLTRGGAEATVAQPFFDPPSKHRERTMLIGMNELELVEVDRASGVETRVLYYTVQGEDFPALVRRVTLTNVGDGSVEVAAADGLAKLEPFGVNAGMLGTMGRTLEGWMRVYNCGRAEDSEETSAAACPLPYFKLSASTADSAQVQMITEGHFAFGYVEDAAEALLPVVVDPDVIFGDDTTLRDPAGFAKRGAAVADAAEVKVSKTPCAFAVASTTLAAGASTTLVTVWGRARTVPQLVDDIAPTVLKDRFASKKYVEAVALTERLTAAVASETANPLFDAFSRQMLLDNLLRGGFPEFLGAGGGAKRVYHTFSRIHGDLERDYNNFQIDATYFSQGSGNYRDVNQNRRVDVLLFPGVRDFNLRQFLTLKQADGYNPLTVATAFFSLAPEGARDDAAARAKAAPVAEALAGDAASRKKLAALLARPFRPGDLFEQARAEKIKFAKDRAAVLDAAAGAARQVFAANYTHEGFWADHWTYDLDQILSFEAVYPDDVERALWDAEKIPFYMSAGTVQPRDFKYVEVDGLGIRQYNSVYDDPEKLGQLADRDAQPDGAFELAAPTGDDDASSAVYTVEPVSKVLLLFATKFTLLDPSGLGVEMDANKPGWNDAMNGLPGLLGSGMPETCEAWRIGDWLSSTISRVKRPVVVPVELGDLIANTTEALK
;
A
#
# COMPACT_ATOMS: atom_id res chain seq x y z
N GLY A 1 -10.32 -7.88 20.24
CA GLY A 1 -10.00 -9.30 20.35
C GLY A 1 -8.84 -9.70 19.45
N ARG A 2 -8.12 -10.76 19.82
CA ARG A 2 -7.01 -11.32 19.04
C ARG A 2 -7.28 -12.78 18.74
N PHE A 3 -6.90 -13.26 17.56
CA PHE A 3 -6.87 -14.68 17.23
C PHE A 3 -5.68 -15.35 17.91
N VAL A 4 -5.90 -16.52 18.51
CA VAL A 4 -4.88 -17.24 19.28
C VAL A 4 -4.58 -18.58 18.60
N LEU A 5 -3.35 -18.75 18.13
CA LEU A 5 -2.86 -19.98 17.54
C LEU A 5 -1.80 -20.61 18.46
N ARG A 6 -2.16 -21.70 19.12
CA ARG A 6 -1.23 -22.50 19.92
C ARG A 6 -0.44 -23.42 19.02
N ASP A 7 0.83 -23.64 19.36
CA ASP A 7 1.75 -24.47 18.58
C ASP A 7 1.79 -24.04 17.10
N PHE A 8 1.88 -22.73 16.87
CA PHE A 8 1.69 -22.12 15.57
C PHE A 8 2.65 -22.64 14.51
N ASP A 9 3.89 -22.96 14.90
CA ASP A 9 4.95 -23.49 14.05
C ASP A 9 4.73 -24.95 13.62
N ALA A 10 3.90 -25.70 14.36
CA ALA A 10 3.44 -27.04 13.99
C ALA A 10 2.18 -27.02 13.09
N ARG A 11 1.54 -25.86 12.89
CA ARG A 11 0.37 -25.72 12.02
C ARG A 11 0.79 -25.69 10.55
N LYS A 12 -0.20 -25.92 9.66
CA LYS A 12 0.03 -25.71 8.21
C LYS A 12 0.64 -24.33 7.97
N PRO A 13 1.60 -24.21 7.06
CA PRO A 13 2.14 -22.92 6.70
C PRO A 13 1.04 -21.97 6.22
N PHE A 14 1.09 -20.73 6.69
CA PHE A 14 0.29 -19.63 6.16
C PHE A 14 1.10 -18.34 6.19
N ALA A 15 0.72 -17.43 5.34
CA ALA A 15 1.27 -16.08 5.24
C ALA A 15 0.15 -15.06 5.39
N SER A 16 0.46 -13.91 5.98
CA SER A 16 -0.44 -12.78 6.11
C SER A 16 0.38 -11.48 6.25
N PHE A 17 -0.28 -10.37 6.53
CA PHE A 17 0.38 -9.08 6.63
C PHE A 17 -0.18 -8.25 7.78
N LEU A 18 0.62 -7.31 8.28
CA LEU A 18 0.12 -6.21 9.10
C LEU A 18 -0.49 -5.15 8.18
N PRO A 19 -1.55 -4.44 8.60
CA PRO A 19 -2.12 -3.33 7.83
C PRO A 19 -1.06 -2.32 7.39
N GLY A 20 -0.08 -2.04 8.24
CA GLY A 20 1.05 -1.17 7.90
C GLY A 20 0.64 0.28 7.64
N ILE A 21 -0.53 0.71 8.12
CA ILE A 21 -1.04 2.08 7.99
C ILE A 21 -0.39 3.00 9.01
N GLY A 22 -0.10 4.23 8.62
CA GLY A 22 0.53 5.23 9.49
C GLY A 22 -0.46 6.23 10.13
N GLY A 23 -1.76 6.08 9.86
CA GLY A 23 -2.75 7.11 10.14
C GLY A 23 -2.75 8.20 9.05
N GLU A 24 -3.65 9.18 9.16
CA GLU A 24 -3.78 10.26 8.18
C GLU A 24 -2.50 11.11 8.07
N TRP A 25 -1.85 11.33 9.21
CA TRP A 25 -0.66 12.17 9.33
C TRP A 25 0.64 11.39 9.57
N GLY A 26 0.65 10.10 9.28
CA GLY A 26 1.82 9.25 9.41
C GLY A 26 2.21 8.59 8.10
N VAL A 27 3.46 8.12 8.03
CA VAL A 27 3.99 7.43 6.86
C VAL A 27 3.84 5.92 7.05
N PRO A 28 3.17 5.20 6.14
CA PRO A 28 2.95 3.76 6.25
C PRO A 28 4.21 2.94 5.96
N MET A 29 4.18 1.68 6.41
CA MET A 29 5.19 0.68 6.13
C MET A 29 4.52 -0.67 5.91
N TRP A 30 4.86 -1.40 4.85
CA TRP A 30 4.36 -2.75 4.63
C TRP A 30 5.14 -3.78 5.46
N ALA A 31 4.46 -4.81 5.95
CA ALA A 31 5.07 -5.93 6.66
C ALA A 31 4.26 -7.21 6.45
N PHE A 32 4.94 -8.25 5.97
CA PHE A 32 4.39 -9.60 5.83
C PHE A 32 4.94 -10.53 6.91
N TYR A 33 4.12 -11.46 7.34
CA TYR A 33 4.53 -12.45 8.32
C TYR A 33 4.05 -13.86 7.94
N VAL A 34 4.76 -14.83 8.48
CA VAL A 34 4.46 -16.26 8.34
C VAL A 34 4.42 -16.91 9.72
N ASN A 35 3.85 -18.10 9.81
CA ASN A 35 3.86 -18.85 11.07
C ASN A 35 5.14 -19.70 11.22
N ARG A 36 6.30 -19.08 10.98
CA ARG A 36 7.63 -19.70 11.17
C ARG A 36 8.58 -18.68 11.77
N GLY A 37 9.59 -19.16 12.50
CA GLY A 37 10.56 -18.28 13.16
C GLY A 37 9.88 -17.25 14.07
N GLN A 38 10.34 -16.02 13.99
CA GLN A 38 9.74 -14.91 14.74
C GLN A 38 8.73 -14.09 13.92
N GLY A 39 8.02 -14.73 12.99
CA GLY A 39 6.85 -14.23 12.30
C GLY A 39 7.18 -13.36 11.09
N VAL A 40 7.70 -12.15 11.29
CA VAL A 40 7.96 -11.20 10.20
C VAL A 40 8.96 -11.77 9.21
N ALA A 41 8.51 -11.93 7.96
CA ALA A 41 9.26 -12.55 6.87
C ALA A 41 9.77 -11.52 5.85
N ALA A 42 9.10 -10.38 5.73
CA ALA A 42 9.50 -9.28 4.86
C ALA A 42 8.86 -7.98 5.35
N PHE A 43 9.54 -6.85 5.24
CA PHE A 43 8.98 -5.54 5.52
C PHE A 43 9.80 -4.44 4.85
N GLY A 44 9.17 -3.30 4.63
CA GLY A 44 9.81 -2.17 3.96
C GLY A 44 8.85 -1.02 3.70
N VAL A 45 9.24 -0.10 2.83
CA VAL A 45 8.54 1.14 2.51
C VAL A 45 8.20 1.17 1.03
N GLU A 46 7.05 1.69 0.67
CA GLU A 46 6.48 1.82 -0.68
C GLU A 46 6.09 0.48 -1.32
N ASN A 47 7.05 -0.28 -1.82
CA ASN A 47 6.84 -1.52 -2.54
C ASN A 47 7.98 -2.51 -2.25
N LYS A 48 8.03 -3.64 -2.95
CA LYS A 48 9.06 -4.66 -2.77
C LYS A 48 10.48 -4.21 -3.15
N ASP A 49 10.64 -3.07 -3.81
CA ASP A 49 11.94 -2.47 -4.15
C ASP A 49 12.44 -1.48 -3.07
N GLY A 50 11.71 -1.32 -1.97
CA GLY A 50 12.13 -0.56 -0.78
C GLY A 50 12.22 -1.43 0.48
N PRO A 51 12.83 -2.64 0.44
CA PRO A 51 12.80 -3.57 1.57
C PRO A 51 13.88 -3.25 2.60
N LEU A 52 13.52 -3.38 3.89
CA LEU A 52 14.50 -3.59 4.96
C LEU A 52 14.81 -5.09 5.13
N LEU A 53 13.83 -5.94 4.91
CA LEU A 53 13.96 -7.38 4.74
C LEU A 53 13.29 -7.77 3.41
N GLU A 54 14.06 -8.43 2.55
CA GLU A 54 13.69 -8.82 1.19
C GLU A 54 12.32 -9.51 1.14
N PHE A 55 11.50 -9.12 0.16
CA PHE A 55 10.25 -9.80 -0.12
C PHE A 55 10.52 -11.10 -0.89
N GLU A 56 10.06 -12.20 -0.33
CA GLU A 56 10.10 -13.50 -0.97
C GLU A 56 8.69 -14.13 -0.99
N PRO A 57 8.35 -14.91 -2.03
CA PRO A 57 7.09 -15.64 -2.04
C PRO A 57 7.03 -16.66 -0.90
N ALA A 58 5.81 -16.99 -0.45
CA ALA A 58 5.56 -17.73 0.78
C ALA A 58 6.34 -19.04 0.90
N ASN A 59 6.50 -19.78 -0.20
CA ASN A 59 7.24 -21.04 -0.21
C ASN A 59 8.72 -20.90 0.17
N LYS A 60 9.35 -19.75 -0.16
CA LYS A 60 10.70 -19.39 0.29
C LYS A 60 10.65 -18.77 1.69
N ALA A 61 9.74 -17.84 1.92
CA ALA A 61 9.59 -17.16 3.20
C ALA A 61 9.43 -18.13 4.40
N TYR A 62 8.71 -19.25 4.22
CA TYR A 62 8.60 -20.27 5.28
C TYR A 62 9.93 -20.91 5.67
N MET A 63 10.85 -21.03 4.72
CA MET A 63 12.17 -21.61 4.97
C MET A 63 13.15 -20.58 5.52
N ASP A 64 13.08 -19.35 5.01
CA ASP A 64 14.10 -18.34 5.22
C ASP A 64 13.83 -17.42 6.43
N ALA A 65 12.56 -17.19 6.78
CA ALA A 65 12.20 -16.34 7.93
C ALA A 65 12.88 -16.75 9.25
N PRO A 66 13.06 -18.05 9.59
CA PRO A 66 13.81 -18.43 10.80
C PRO A 66 15.28 -18.04 10.80
N PHE A 67 15.92 -17.91 9.62
CA PHE A 67 17.34 -17.65 9.48
C PHE A 67 17.67 -16.20 9.18
N ARG A 68 17.01 -15.62 8.16
CA ARG A 68 17.26 -14.25 7.68
C ARG A 68 16.44 -13.21 8.44
N GLY A 69 15.27 -13.59 8.97
CA GLY A 69 14.36 -12.71 9.68
C GLY A 69 14.85 -12.32 11.08
N PHE A 70 13.92 -11.80 11.85
CA PHE A 70 14.20 -11.41 13.24
C PHE A 70 14.56 -12.59 14.11
N ARG A 71 15.55 -12.37 14.99
CA ARG A 71 16.02 -13.35 15.96
C ARG A 71 16.34 -12.71 17.30
N THR A 72 16.07 -13.46 18.35
CA THR A 72 16.50 -13.15 19.71
C THR A 72 17.49 -14.23 20.15
N LEU A 73 18.71 -13.84 20.47
CA LEU A 73 19.76 -14.71 20.94
C LEU A 73 19.97 -14.42 22.43
N LEU A 74 19.92 -15.46 23.26
CA LEU A 74 20.08 -15.32 24.71
C LEU A 74 21.25 -16.19 25.19
N ARG A 75 22.17 -15.58 25.93
CA ARG A 75 23.19 -16.30 26.67
C ARG A 75 22.88 -16.15 28.15
N LEU A 76 22.59 -17.28 28.79
CA LEU A 76 22.02 -17.36 30.13
C LEU A 76 23.03 -17.99 31.10
N THR A 77 23.28 -17.32 32.24
CA THR A 77 24.11 -17.83 33.32
C THR A 77 23.29 -17.89 34.61
N ARG A 78 23.24 -19.05 35.24
CA ARG A 78 22.52 -19.25 36.51
C ARG A 78 23.46 -19.76 37.59
N GLY A 79 23.53 -19.11 38.75
CA GLY A 79 24.25 -19.54 39.92
C GLY A 79 25.74 -19.77 39.66
N GLY A 80 26.39 -19.09 38.72
CA GLY A 80 27.80 -19.25 38.36
C GLY A 80 28.11 -20.52 37.53
N ALA A 81 27.08 -21.23 37.02
CA ALA A 81 27.25 -22.35 36.11
C ALA A 81 27.75 -21.87 34.72
N GLU A 82 28.15 -22.83 33.90
CA GLU A 82 28.47 -22.54 32.49
C GLU A 82 27.27 -21.93 31.75
N ALA A 83 27.53 -20.91 30.95
CA ALA A 83 26.49 -20.20 30.22
C ALA A 83 25.88 -21.11 29.13
N THR A 84 24.56 -21.06 29.02
CA THR A 84 23.82 -21.75 27.96
C THR A 84 23.29 -20.72 26.93
N VAL A 85 23.20 -21.13 25.66
CA VAL A 85 22.61 -20.32 24.61
C VAL A 85 21.21 -20.84 24.30
N ALA A 86 20.24 -19.95 24.28
CA ALA A 86 18.87 -20.22 23.85
C ALA A 86 18.51 -19.31 22.68
N GLN A 87 17.78 -19.85 21.72
CA GLN A 87 17.30 -19.14 20.54
C GLN A 87 15.78 -19.28 20.48
N PRO A 88 15.01 -18.40 21.14
CA PRO A 88 13.57 -18.44 21.14
C PRO A 88 12.98 -18.49 19.74
N PHE A 89 11.97 -19.34 19.52
CA PHE A 89 11.27 -19.62 18.27
C PHE A 89 12.12 -20.24 17.15
N PHE A 90 13.43 -20.36 17.35
CA PHE A 90 14.36 -21.00 16.42
C PHE A 90 14.73 -22.43 16.86
N ASP A 91 15.00 -22.63 18.14
CA ASP A 91 15.33 -23.94 18.68
C ASP A 91 14.21 -24.94 18.41
N PRO A 92 14.53 -26.23 18.20
CA PRO A 92 13.53 -27.23 17.85
C PRO A 92 12.39 -27.32 18.88
N PRO A 93 11.16 -27.65 18.45
CA PRO A 93 10.05 -27.92 19.37
C PRO A 93 10.42 -28.98 20.40
N SER A 94 9.99 -28.79 21.63
CA SER A 94 10.21 -29.77 22.71
C SER A 94 9.01 -29.74 23.68
N LYS A 95 8.88 -30.79 24.51
CA LYS A 95 7.86 -30.85 25.57
C LYS A 95 8.01 -29.76 26.66
N HIS A 96 9.11 -29.03 26.64
CA HIS A 96 9.42 -27.94 27.57
C HIS A 96 9.14 -26.57 26.97
N ARG A 97 8.78 -26.49 25.67
CA ARG A 97 8.52 -25.24 24.93
C ARG A 97 7.06 -25.18 24.50
N GLU A 98 6.42 -24.12 24.91
CA GLU A 98 5.03 -23.80 24.51
C GLU A 98 5.10 -22.53 23.63
N ARG A 99 4.55 -22.58 22.41
CA ARG A 99 4.58 -21.46 21.46
C ARG A 99 3.17 -21.02 21.10
N THR A 100 2.91 -19.73 21.20
CA THR A 100 1.62 -19.13 20.86
C THR A 100 1.82 -17.91 19.96
N MET A 101 0.99 -17.81 18.91
CA MET A 101 0.89 -16.63 18.07
C MET A 101 -0.46 -15.96 18.33
N LEU A 102 -0.43 -14.66 18.60
CA LEU A 102 -1.62 -13.83 18.82
C LEU A 102 -1.67 -12.79 17.70
N ILE A 103 -2.76 -12.77 16.96
CA ILE A 103 -2.95 -11.92 15.79
C ILE A 103 -4.07 -10.96 16.08
N GLY A 104 -3.75 -9.67 16.16
CA GLY A 104 -4.69 -8.57 16.23
C GLY A 104 -4.91 -7.92 14.86
N MET A 105 -5.74 -6.88 14.79
CA MET A 105 -6.00 -6.17 13.54
C MET A 105 -4.77 -5.39 13.04
N ASN A 106 -3.93 -4.87 13.94
CA ASN A 106 -2.73 -4.08 13.59
C ASN A 106 -1.53 -4.46 14.45
N GLU A 107 -1.47 -5.68 14.91
CA GLU A 107 -0.42 -6.20 15.78
C GLU A 107 -0.20 -7.69 15.56
N LEU A 108 1.02 -8.12 15.78
CA LEU A 108 1.40 -9.53 15.84
C LEU A 108 2.21 -9.76 17.11
N GLU A 109 1.79 -10.68 17.97
CA GLU A 109 2.54 -11.08 19.15
C GLU A 109 2.87 -12.57 19.12
N LEU A 110 4.10 -12.92 19.45
CA LEU A 110 4.58 -14.28 19.60
C LEU A 110 5.01 -14.50 21.04
N VAL A 111 4.66 -15.63 21.59
CA VAL A 111 5.04 -16.01 22.96
C VAL A 111 5.67 -17.40 22.95
N GLU A 112 6.87 -17.52 23.50
CA GLU A 112 7.49 -18.80 23.80
C GLU A 112 7.77 -18.89 25.30
N VAL A 113 7.27 -19.94 25.94
CA VAL A 113 7.64 -20.31 27.30
C VAL A 113 8.56 -21.52 27.24
N ASP A 114 9.84 -21.33 27.50
CA ASP A 114 10.83 -22.41 27.57
C ASP A 114 11.14 -22.74 29.03
N ARG A 115 10.57 -23.81 29.54
CA ARG A 115 10.77 -24.27 30.92
C ARG A 115 12.16 -24.87 31.16
N ALA A 116 12.88 -25.26 30.10
CA ALA A 116 14.22 -25.78 30.22
C ALA A 116 15.25 -24.67 30.47
N SER A 117 15.13 -23.57 29.75
CA SER A 117 15.95 -22.37 29.98
C SER A 117 15.44 -21.52 31.14
N GLY A 118 14.17 -21.68 31.52
CA GLY A 118 13.49 -20.88 32.55
C GLY A 118 13.21 -19.44 32.09
N VAL A 119 13.01 -19.22 30.79
CA VAL A 119 12.73 -17.89 30.23
C VAL A 119 11.45 -17.95 29.38
N GLU A 120 10.54 -16.98 29.62
CA GLU A 120 9.48 -16.63 28.70
C GLU A 120 9.96 -15.48 27.81
N THR A 121 9.75 -15.62 26.49
CA THR A 121 10.05 -14.58 25.51
C THR A 121 8.77 -14.18 24.79
N ARG A 122 8.42 -12.89 24.87
CA ARG A 122 7.31 -12.29 24.13
C ARG A 122 7.85 -11.34 23.08
N VAL A 123 7.36 -11.42 21.88
CA VAL A 123 7.75 -10.55 20.76
C VAL A 123 6.51 -9.91 20.19
N LEU A 124 6.39 -8.59 20.27
CA LEU A 124 5.27 -7.81 19.77
C LEU A 124 5.72 -6.89 18.63
N TYR A 125 4.99 -6.92 17.52
CA TYR A 125 5.20 -6.09 16.35
C TYR A 125 4.00 -5.19 16.07
N TYR A 126 4.25 -3.94 15.69
CA TYR A 126 3.28 -2.98 15.16
C TYR A 126 4.01 -1.86 14.42
N THR A 127 3.29 -1.14 13.54
CA THR A 127 3.83 0.01 12.81
C THR A 127 3.54 1.32 13.55
N VAL A 128 4.41 2.31 13.38
CA VAL A 128 4.30 3.62 14.03
C VAL A 128 3.19 4.45 13.39
N GLN A 129 2.41 5.13 14.23
CA GLN A 129 1.29 5.98 13.85
C GLN A 129 1.64 7.48 14.02
N GLY A 130 1.17 8.32 13.09
CA GLY A 130 1.20 9.79 13.23
C GLY A 130 2.58 10.44 13.16
N GLU A 131 3.61 9.72 12.71
CA GLU A 131 4.97 10.23 12.61
C GLU A 131 5.40 10.49 11.16
N ASP A 132 6.33 11.42 10.99
CA ASP A 132 6.89 11.84 9.70
C ASP A 132 7.95 10.87 9.15
N PHE A 133 7.94 9.65 9.64
CA PHE A 133 8.83 8.59 9.21
C PHE A 133 8.15 7.23 9.32
N PRO A 134 8.39 6.33 8.36
CA PRO A 134 7.88 4.96 8.44
C PRO A 134 8.75 4.16 9.42
N ALA A 135 8.12 3.42 10.35
CA ALA A 135 8.84 2.53 11.22
C ALA A 135 8.01 1.33 11.70
N LEU A 136 8.70 0.19 11.84
CA LEU A 136 8.24 -1.00 12.56
C LEU A 136 8.84 -0.99 13.95
N VAL A 137 8.01 -1.11 14.97
CA VAL A 137 8.44 -1.32 16.34
C VAL A 137 8.38 -2.80 16.67
N ARG A 138 9.45 -3.27 17.27
CA ARG A 138 9.57 -4.61 17.82
C ARG A 138 9.87 -4.51 19.30
N ARG A 139 9.02 -5.08 20.16
CA ARG A 139 9.21 -5.15 21.61
C ARG A 139 9.43 -6.59 22.02
N VAL A 140 10.55 -6.87 22.67
CA VAL A 140 10.91 -8.20 23.18
C VAL A 140 10.95 -8.16 24.70
N THR A 141 9.97 -8.80 25.32
CA THR A 141 9.91 -8.92 26.78
C THR A 141 10.46 -10.28 27.20
N LEU A 142 11.48 -10.28 28.02
CA LEU A 142 12.11 -11.47 28.62
C LEU A 142 11.67 -11.55 30.07
N THR A 143 11.03 -12.65 30.46
CA THR A 143 10.63 -12.91 31.86
C THR A 143 11.35 -14.15 32.38
N ASN A 144 11.98 -14.02 33.52
CA ASN A 144 12.55 -15.17 34.22
C ASN A 144 11.44 -15.97 34.93
N VAL A 145 11.08 -17.10 34.34
CA VAL A 145 10.05 -18.04 34.90
C VAL A 145 10.66 -19.18 35.73
N GLY A 146 11.97 -19.12 35.96
CA GLY A 146 12.68 -20.06 36.84
C GLY A 146 12.73 -19.59 38.30
N ASP A 147 13.17 -20.47 39.19
CA ASP A 147 13.15 -20.24 40.62
C ASP A 147 14.28 -19.35 41.18
N GLY A 148 15.33 -19.10 40.39
CA GLY A 148 16.51 -18.34 40.78
C GLY A 148 16.82 -17.16 39.88
N SER A 149 17.77 -16.32 40.26
CA SER A 149 18.25 -15.23 39.42
C SER A 149 18.96 -15.77 38.17
N VAL A 150 18.85 -15.08 37.07
CA VAL A 150 19.54 -15.37 35.82
C VAL A 150 20.23 -14.13 35.26
N GLU A 151 21.50 -14.25 34.91
CA GLU A 151 22.20 -13.25 34.11
C GLU A 151 21.89 -13.51 32.64
N VAL A 152 21.41 -12.49 31.96
CA VAL A 152 21.00 -12.54 30.56
C VAL A 152 21.86 -11.58 29.75
N ALA A 153 22.62 -12.11 28.79
CA ALA A 153 23.10 -11.33 27.67
C ALA A 153 22.15 -11.62 26.50
N ALA A 154 21.61 -10.57 25.88
CA ALA A 154 20.68 -10.66 24.78
C ALA A 154 21.23 -9.93 23.56
N ALA A 155 21.09 -10.54 22.36
CA ALA A 155 21.23 -9.85 21.10
C ALA A 155 19.91 -10.05 20.31
N ASP A 156 19.21 -8.95 20.07
CA ASP A 156 17.90 -8.95 19.41
C ASP A 156 17.93 -8.12 18.14
N GLY A 157 17.48 -8.72 17.02
CA GLY A 157 17.52 -8.00 15.76
C GLY A 157 17.31 -8.85 14.52
N LEU A 158 17.80 -8.33 13.41
CA LEU A 158 17.65 -8.87 12.07
C LEU A 158 18.99 -9.47 11.59
N ALA A 159 18.96 -10.75 11.20
CA ALA A 159 20.18 -11.46 10.77
C ALA A 159 20.70 -10.99 9.40
N LYS A 160 19.80 -10.48 8.55
CA LYS A 160 20.13 -9.88 7.25
C LYS A 160 19.26 -8.62 7.07
N LEU A 161 19.90 -7.49 6.76
CA LEU A 161 19.22 -6.24 6.48
C LEU A 161 19.60 -5.72 5.09
N GLU A 162 18.61 -5.34 4.28
CA GLU A 162 18.86 -4.75 2.97
C GLU A 162 19.10 -3.23 3.13
N PRO A 163 20.28 -2.71 2.72
CA PRO A 163 20.55 -1.28 2.71
C PRO A 163 19.62 -0.54 1.73
N PHE A 164 19.28 0.71 2.04
CA PHE A 164 18.48 1.56 1.14
C PHE A 164 19.16 1.70 -0.23
N GLY A 165 18.36 1.60 -1.29
CA GLY A 165 18.82 1.62 -2.68
C GLY A 165 18.95 0.21 -3.30
N VAL A 166 18.86 -0.84 -2.50
CA VAL A 166 18.73 -2.22 -2.98
C VAL A 166 17.31 -2.48 -3.45
N ASN A 167 17.16 -3.15 -4.58
CA ASN A 167 15.84 -3.59 -5.07
C ASN A 167 15.86 -5.06 -5.51
N ALA A 168 14.69 -5.64 -5.72
CA ALA A 168 14.53 -7.04 -6.08
C ALA A 168 15.25 -7.43 -7.39
N GLY A 169 15.26 -6.54 -8.39
CA GLY A 169 15.97 -6.74 -9.65
C GLY A 169 17.49 -6.83 -9.46
N MET A 170 18.06 -5.95 -8.63
CA MET A 170 19.48 -5.96 -8.29
C MET A 170 19.88 -7.24 -7.54
N LEU A 171 19.07 -7.67 -6.56
CA LEU A 171 19.32 -8.91 -5.82
C LEU A 171 19.35 -10.12 -6.75
N GLY A 172 18.42 -10.17 -7.72
CA GLY A 172 18.36 -11.25 -8.70
C GLY A 172 19.47 -11.23 -9.76
N THR A 173 19.96 -10.06 -10.17
CA THR A 173 20.89 -9.91 -11.29
C THR A 173 22.34 -9.68 -10.90
N MET A 174 22.60 -8.86 -9.89
CA MET A 174 23.95 -8.50 -9.46
C MET A 174 24.52 -9.46 -8.40
N GLY A 175 23.64 -10.12 -7.62
CA GLY A 175 24.05 -11.05 -6.59
C GLY A 175 25.11 -10.43 -5.67
N ARG A 176 26.19 -11.17 -5.41
CA ARG A 176 27.27 -10.72 -4.50
C ARG A 176 27.98 -9.42 -4.96
N THR A 177 27.96 -9.09 -6.24
CA THR A 177 28.59 -7.86 -6.74
C THR A 177 27.97 -6.61 -6.09
N LEU A 178 26.67 -6.67 -5.75
CA LEU A 178 25.94 -5.59 -5.09
C LEU A 178 26.54 -5.21 -3.73
N GLU A 179 27.15 -6.14 -3.01
CA GLU A 179 27.82 -5.87 -1.73
C GLU A 179 28.90 -4.77 -1.85
N GLY A 180 29.53 -4.62 -3.02
CA GLY A 180 30.53 -3.57 -3.26
C GLY A 180 30.05 -2.15 -2.99
N TRP A 181 28.72 -1.90 -3.09
CA TRP A 181 28.08 -0.61 -2.80
C TRP A 181 27.48 -0.52 -1.41
N MET A 182 27.27 -1.65 -0.72
CA MET A 182 26.65 -1.67 0.60
C MET A 182 27.55 -1.05 1.66
N ARG A 183 26.98 -0.15 2.46
CA ARG A 183 27.67 0.54 3.55
C ARG A 183 26.78 0.75 4.75
N VAL A 184 27.41 0.74 5.93
CA VAL A 184 26.79 1.18 7.18
C VAL A 184 27.58 2.37 7.70
N TYR A 185 26.87 3.47 7.91
CA TYR A 185 27.44 4.72 8.42
C TYR A 185 27.26 4.80 9.92
N ASN A 186 28.24 5.37 10.61
CA ASN A 186 28.14 5.69 12.02
C ASN A 186 27.44 7.03 12.20
N CYS A 187 26.21 7.03 12.64
CA CYS A 187 25.45 8.26 12.90
C CYS A 187 25.72 8.73 14.33
N GLY A 188 26.81 9.43 14.51
CA GLY A 188 27.11 9.97 15.82
C GLY A 188 27.17 11.48 15.88
N ARG A 189 27.81 12.18 14.97
CA ARG A 189 27.97 13.65 14.99
C ARG A 189 28.55 14.27 13.71
N ALA A 190 29.03 13.53 12.75
CA ALA A 190 29.55 14.09 11.52
C ALA A 190 28.75 13.50 10.36
N GLU A 191 28.27 14.37 9.50
CA GLU A 191 27.34 14.07 8.40
C GLU A 191 27.87 13.05 7.40
N ASP A 192 29.15 12.67 7.45
CA ASP A 192 29.78 11.78 6.48
C ASP A 192 30.93 10.95 7.05
N SER A 193 30.92 10.63 8.33
CA SER A 193 31.99 9.77 8.80
C SER A 193 31.83 8.38 8.21
N GLU A 194 32.55 8.11 7.13
CA GLU A 194 32.92 6.77 6.70
C GLU A 194 33.83 6.12 7.76
N GLU A 195 33.50 6.32 9.04
CA GLU A 195 34.31 5.79 10.13
C GLU A 195 34.19 4.30 10.16
N THR A 196 35.27 3.67 9.86
CA THR A 196 35.60 2.30 10.23
C THR A 196 35.88 2.22 11.75
N SER A 197 34.99 2.80 12.58
CA SER A 197 35.12 2.68 14.03
C SER A 197 34.98 1.21 14.43
N ALA A 198 35.85 0.76 15.31
CA ALA A 198 35.84 -0.60 15.83
C ALA A 198 34.62 -0.86 16.74
N ALA A 199 33.96 0.18 17.25
CA ALA A 199 32.83 0.05 18.15
C ALA A 199 31.49 -0.07 17.40
N ALA A 200 30.55 -0.80 17.97
CA ALA A 200 29.17 -0.87 17.48
C ALA A 200 28.50 0.51 17.46
N CYS A 201 27.67 0.75 16.46
CA CYS A 201 27.03 2.04 16.22
C CYS A 201 25.63 2.06 16.84
N PRO A 202 25.31 2.96 17.77
CA PRO A 202 24.00 3.04 18.38
C PRO A 202 22.90 3.47 17.41
N LEU A 203 23.24 4.26 16.36
CA LEU A 203 22.33 4.75 15.32
C LEU A 203 22.89 4.40 13.93
N PRO A 204 22.98 3.13 13.55
CA PRO A 204 23.49 2.75 12.23
C PRO A 204 22.52 3.19 11.13
N TYR A 205 23.11 3.62 10.00
CA TYR A 205 22.43 4.08 8.82
C TYR A 205 22.87 3.28 7.60
N PHE A 206 21.95 2.49 7.03
CA PHE A 206 22.22 1.49 6.01
C PHE A 206 21.80 1.99 4.63
N LYS A 207 22.75 2.16 3.72
CA LYS A 207 22.45 2.55 2.34
C LYS A 207 23.54 2.11 1.37
N LEU A 208 23.23 2.11 0.08
CA LEU A 208 24.24 2.04 -0.96
C LEU A 208 25.04 3.36 -0.99
N SER A 209 26.33 3.27 -1.29
CA SER A 209 27.21 4.45 -1.40
C SER A 209 26.82 5.36 -2.54
N ALA A 210 26.31 4.78 -3.64
CA ALA A 210 25.82 5.51 -4.82
C ALA A 210 24.81 4.63 -5.57
N SER A 211 24.07 5.23 -6.52
CA SER A 211 23.25 4.50 -7.46
C SER A 211 24.10 3.55 -8.32
N THR A 212 23.58 2.35 -8.55
CA THR A 212 24.18 1.34 -9.46
C THR A 212 23.78 1.55 -10.92
N ALA A 213 22.97 2.59 -11.20
CA ALA A 213 22.54 2.90 -12.56
C ALA A 213 23.72 3.27 -13.47
N ASP A 214 23.71 2.72 -14.68
CA ASP A 214 24.73 3.01 -15.70
C ASP A 214 24.44 4.41 -16.27
N SER A 215 25.02 5.42 -15.62
CA SER A 215 24.80 6.85 -15.90
C SER A 215 26.12 7.58 -15.99
N ALA A 216 26.16 8.60 -16.84
CA ALA A 216 27.32 9.49 -16.96
C ALA A 216 27.61 10.31 -15.68
N GLN A 217 26.66 10.38 -14.77
CA GLN A 217 26.79 11.07 -13.49
C GLN A 217 26.54 10.12 -12.33
N VAL A 218 27.41 10.14 -11.34
CA VAL A 218 27.21 9.39 -10.08
C VAL A 218 26.07 10.06 -9.30
N GLN A 219 24.98 9.33 -9.10
CA GLN A 219 23.87 9.78 -8.28
C GLN A 219 24.11 9.33 -6.83
N MET A 220 24.30 10.30 -5.95
CA MET A 220 24.45 10.04 -4.52
C MET A 220 23.12 9.67 -3.89
N ILE A 221 23.12 8.63 -3.06
CA ILE A 221 21.96 8.21 -2.27
C ILE A 221 22.06 8.91 -0.91
N THR A 222 21.03 9.68 -0.57
CA THR A 222 20.95 10.40 0.71
C THR A 222 20.06 9.73 1.73
N GLU A 223 19.03 9.04 1.28
CA GLU A 223 18.12 8.25 2.14
C GLU A 223 18.81 6.98 2.63
N GLY A 224 18.35 6.48 3.78
CA GLY A 224 18.88 5.25 4.34
C GLY A 224 17.91 4.57 5.29
N HIS A 225 18.06 3.29 5.44
CA HIS A 225 17.39 2.53 6.48
C HIS A 225 18.10 2.74 7.82
N PHE A 226 17.37 2.60 8.90
CA PHE A 226 17.93 2.65 10.24
C PHE A 226 17.39 1.52 11.12
N ALA A 227 18.19 1.14 12.10
CA ALA A 227 17.78 0.23 13.18
C ALA A 227 18.48 0.64 14.46
N PHE A 228 17.75 0.88 15.53
CA PHE A 228 18.35 1.12 16.85
C PHE A 228 17.42 0.62 17.95
N GLY A 229 17.95 0.50 19.17
CA GLY A 229 17.19 -0.03 20.28
C GLY A 229 17.56 0.57 21.62
N TYR A 230 16.70 0.32 22.61
CA TYR A 230 16.85 0.74 23.99
C TYR A 230 16.14 -0.25 24.92
N VAL A 231 16.41 -0.18 26.22
CA VAL A 231 15.61 -0.87 27.24
C VAL A 231 14.45 0.04 27.65
N GLU A 232 13.21 -0.46 27.68
CA GLU A 232 11.99 0.36 27.83
C GLU A 232 11.99 1.24 29.08
N ASP A 233 12.49 0.71 30.20
CA ASP A 233 12.58 1.45 31.47
C ASP A 233 13.82 2.37 31.56
N ALA A 234 14.67 2.37 30.55
CA ALA A 234 15.88 3.16 30.45
C ALA A 234 16.04 3.77 29.04
N ALA A 235 14.96 4.35 28.51
CA ALA A 235 14.84 4.80 27.13
C ALA A 235 15.87 5.88 26.70
N GLU A 236 16.47 6.59 27.63
CA GLU A 236 17.51 7.58 27.33
C GLU A 236 18.87 6.93 26.92
N ALA A 237 19.06 5.64 27.19
CA ALA A 237 20.27 4.92 26.89
C ALA A 237 20.08 4.02 25.64
N LEU A 238 20.66 4.45 24.53
CA LEU A 238 20.73 3.63 23.32
C LEU A 238 21.60 2.38 23.54
N LEU A 239 21.12 1.25 23.05
CA LEU A 239 21.89 0.01 23.01
C LEU A 239 22.88 0.05 21.84
N PRO A 240 24.08 -0.55 21.99
CA PRO A 240 24.97 -0.77 20.86
C PRO A 240 24.31 -1.75 19.88
N VAL A 241 24.44 -1.45 18.58
CA VAL A 241 23.91 -2.28 17.49
C VAL A 241 25.08 -2.89 16.72
N VAL A 242 25.21 -4.21 16.72
CA VAL A 242 26.18 -4.96 15.93
C VAL A 242 25.63 -5.11 14.51
N VAL A 243 26.44 -4.70 13.52
CA VAL A 243 26.03 -4.65 12.11
C VAL A 243 26.79 -5.63 11.21
N ASP A 244 27.83 -6.27 11.73
CA ASP A 244 28.61 -7.29 11.04
C ASP A 244 28.14 -8.70 11.43
N PRO A 245 27.54 -9.49 10.51
CA PRO A 245 27.06 -10.82 10.83
C PRO A 245 28.16 -11.78 11.32
N ASP A 246 29.42 -11.63 10.90
CA ASP A 246 30.50 -12.50 11.36
C ASP A 246 30.82 -12.31 12.86
N VAL A 247 30.51 -11.14 13.41
CA VAL A 247 30.66 -10.89 14.86
C VAL A 247 29.67 -11.74 15.66
N ILE A 248 28.46 -11.96 15.10
CA ILE A 248 27.40 -12.76 15.74
C ILE A 248 27.56 -14.26 15.43
N PHE A 249 27.70 -14.59 14.14
CA PHE A 249 27.63 -15.97 13.65
C PHE A 249 29.04 -16.63 13.44
N GLY A 250 30.14 -15.84 13.50
CA GLY A 250 31.47 -16.34 13.17
C GLY A 250 31.53 -16.75 11.70
N ASP A 251 32.07 -17.94 11.46
CA ASP A 251 32.24 -18.49 10.09
C ASP A 251 30.97 -19.18 9.55
N ASP A 252 29.87 -19.20 10.30
CA ASP A 252 28.62 -19.82 9.86
C ASP A 252 27.82 -18.95 8.89
N THR A 253 28.08 -19.12 7.59
CA THR A 253 27.34 -18.43 6.51
C THR A 253 25.89 -18.88 6.37
N THR A 254 25.45 -19.93 7.08
CA THR A 254 24.03 -20.37 7.09
C THR A 254 23.21 -19.58 8.09
N LEU A 255 23.84 -18.74 8.92
CA LEU A 255 23.23 -17.95 9.99
C LEU A 255 22.48 -18.81 11.03
N ARG A 256 22.84 -20.09 11.15
CA ARG A 256 22.17 -21.03 12.06
C ARG A 256 22.74 -20.95 13.47
N ASP A 257 24.06 -21.03 13.57
CA ASP A 257 24.79 -21.08 14.84
C ASP A 257 25.41 -19.73 15.18
N PRO A 258 24.94 -19.04 16.24
CA PRO A 258 25.49 -17.76 16.66
C PRO A 258 26.80 -17.97 17.47
N ALA A 259 27.81 -18.66 16.89
CA ALA A 259 29.04 -19.05 17.57
C ALA A 259 29.80 -17.86 18.17
N GLY A 260 29.83 -16.72 17.47
CA GLY A 260 30.46 -15.49 17.97
C GLY A 260 29.79 -14.96 19.23
N PHE A 261 28.43 -14.89 19.20
CA PHE A 261 27.64 -14.47 20.37
C PHE A 261 27.71 -15.51 21.51
N ALA A 262 27.63 -16.79 21.20
CA ALA A 262 27.75 -17.85 22.20
C ALA A 262 29.04 -17.73 23.01
N LYS A 263 30.13 -17.41 22.32
CA LYS A 263 31.46 -17.23 22.96
C LYS A 263 31.55 -15.96 23.78
N ARG A 264 31.07 -14.82 23.26
CA ARG A 264 31.33 -13.48 23.83
C ARG A 264 30.17 -12.91 24.64
N GLY A 265 28.93 -13.38 24.43
CA GLY A 265 27.75 -12.76 25.01
C GLY A 265 27.61 -11.29 24.61
N ALA A 266 27.34 -10.43 25.59
CA ALA A 266 27.21 -8.99 25.33
C ALA A 266 28.51 -8.31 24.84
N ALA A 267 29.68 -8.90 25.07
CA ALA A 267 30.93 -8.34 24.59
C ALA A 267 31.14 -8.42 23.05
N VAL A 268 30.18 -8.95 22.31
CA VAL A 268 30.11 -8.79 20.85
C VAL A 268 30.00 -7.31 20.44
N ALA A 269 29.42 -6.48 21.30
CA ALA A 269 29.33 -5.03 21.10
C ALA A 269 30.67 -4.30 21.06
N ASP A 270 31.72 -4.91 21.62
CA ASP A 270 33.08 -4.34 21.66
C ASP A 270 33.95 -4.86 20.51
N ALA A 271 33.41 -5.72 19.64
CA ALA A 271 34.15 -6.33 18.56
C ALA A 271 34.41 -5.35 17.40
N ALA A 272 35.51 -5.53 16.71
CA ALA A 272 35.74 -4.85 15.43
C ALA A 272 34.75 -5.38 14.38
N GLU A 273 34.19 -4.49 13.59
CA GLU A 273 33.14 -4.78 12.60
C GLU A 273 33.55 -4.36 11.18
N VAL A 274 33.15 -5.13 10.19
CA VAL A 274 33.21 -4.75 8.79
C VAL A 274 31.91 -4.04 8.41
N LYS A 275 31.99 -2.76 8.03
CA LYS A 275 30.86 -1.88 7.73
C LYS A 275 30.73 -1.52 6.24
N VAL A 276 31.59 -2.08 5.41
CA VAL A 276 31.65 -1.79 3.98
C VAL A 276 31.76 -3.07 3.17
N SER A 277 31.19 -3.07 1.98
CA SER A 277 31.26 -4.17 1.01
C SER A 277 30.81 -5.53 1.57
N LYS A 278 29.78 -5.51 2.38
CA LYS A 278 29.20 -6.68 3.02
C LYS A 278 27.72 -6.47 3.30
N THR A 279 26.91 -7.52 3.12
CA THR A 279 25.49 -7.49 3.55
C THR A 279 25.44 -7.41 5.08
N PRO A 280 24.83 -6.36 5.65
CA PRO A 280 24.81 -6.15 7.09
C PRO A 280 23.75 -6.97 7.80
N CYS A 281 23.96 -7.19 9.11
CA CYS A 281 22.92 -7.50 10.08
C CYS A 281 22.61 -6.25 10.94
N ALA A 282 21.67 -6.38 11.89
CA ALA A 282 21.49 -5.37 12.93
C ALA A 282 20.96 -6.05 14.20
N PHE A 283 21.83 -6.16 15.21
CA PHE A 283 21.48 -6.74 16.51
C PHE A 283 21.74 -5.75 17.64
N ALA A 284 20.68 -5.29 18.31
CA ALA A 284 20.80 -4.53 19.54
C ALA A 284 21.22 -5.44 20.68
N VAL A 285 22.27 -5.06 21.42
CA VAL A 285 22.90 -5.89 22.45
C VAL A 285 22.64 -5.31 23.83
N ALA A 286 22.13 -6.14 24.74
CA ALA A 286 21.87 -5.78 26.13
C ALA A 286 22.38 -6.85 27.09
N SER A 287 22.63 -6.44 28.35
CA SER A 287 22.85 -7.37 29.44
C SER A 287 22.11 -6.93 30.68
N THR A 288 21.53 -7.88 31.41
CA THR A 288 20.80 -7.63 32.65
C THR A 288 20.79 -8.85 33.53
N THR A 289 20.42 -8.66 34.80
CA THR A 289 20.17 -9.76 35.73
C THR A 289 18.70 -9.74 36.13
N LEU A 290 17.99 -10.82 35.90
CA LEU A 290 16.58 -10.97 36.23
C LEU A 290 16.41 -11.88 37.45
N ALA A 291 15.83 -11.35 38.53
CA ALA A 291 15.35 -12.17 39.65
C ALA A 291 14.21 -13.08 39.19
N ALA A 292 13.86 -14.09 39.98
CA ALA A 292 12.70 -14.94 39.71
C ALA A 292 11.42 -14.10 39.55
N GLY A 293 10.67 -14.28 38.46
CA GLY A 293 9.47 -13.53 38.11
C GLY A 293 9.73 -12.12 37.56
N ALA A 294 10.97 -11.63 37.53
CA ALA A 294 11.29 -10.31 36.97
C ALA A 294 11.32 -10.35 35.42
N SER A 295 11.04 -9.21 34.82
CA SER A 295 11.05 -9.02 33.36
C SER A 295 11.87 -7.81 32.94
N THR A 296 12.36 -7.82 31.71
CA THR A 296 12.92 -6.67 31.01
C THR A 296 12.36 -6.62 29.60
N THR A 297 12.21 -5.41 29.02
CA THR A 297 11.72 -5.24 27.66
C THR A 297 12.75 -4.48 26.83
N LEU A 298 13.22 -5.13 25.77
CA LEU A 298 14.01 -4.52 24.73
C LEU A 298 13.08 -3.97 23.65
N VAL A 299 13.27 -2.72 23.27
CA VAL A 299 12.55 -2.08 22.16
C VAL A 299 13.54 -1.83 21.03
N THR A 300 13.22 -2.30 19.84
CA THR A 300 13.95 -1.96 18.61
C THR A 300 13.03 -1.30 17.60
N VAL A 301 13.53 -0.30 16.90
CA VAL A 301 12.79 0.49 15.91
C VAL A 301 13.54 0.43 14.58
N TRP A 302 12.80 0.09 13.53
CA TRP A 302 13.29 -0.21 12.18
C TRP A 302 12.57 0.64 11.17
N GLY A 303 13.29 1.42 10.37
CA GLY A 303 12.61 2.32 9.45
C GLY A 303 13.50 2.93 8.39
N ARG A 304 12.96 3.96 7.73
CA ARG A 304 13.66 4.76 6.72
C ARG A 304 13.71 6.23 7.15
N ALA A 305 14.87 6.86 6.98
CA ALA A 305 15.03 8.29 7.13
C ALA A 305 15.55 8.90 5.82
N ARG A 306 15.09 10.11 5.49
CA ARG A 306 15.50 10.82 4.26
C ARG A 306 16.92 11.30 4.32
N THR A 307 17.42 11.58 5.52
CA THR A 307 18.78 12.05 5.76
C THR A 307 19.28 11.64 7.15
N VAL A 308 20.60 11.64 7.33
CA VAL A 308 21.22 11.43 8.65
C VAL A 308 20.77 12.47 9.69
N PRO A 309 20.72 13.78 9.38
CA PRO A 309 20.17 14.76 10.33
C PRO A 309 18.74 14.44 10.78
N GLN A 310 17.85 14.00 9.90
CA GLN A 310 16.51 13.59 10.30
C GLN A 310 16.55 12.41 11.32
N LEU A 311 17.42 11.43 11.10
CA LEU A 311 17.57 10.33 12.05
C LEU A 311 18.05 10.82 13.41
N VAL A 312 19.08 11.65 13.45
CA VAL A 312 19.79 12.06 14.69
C VAL A 312 19.01 13.14 15.44
N ASP A 313 18.46 14.13 14.72
CA ASP A 313 17.88 15.33 15.32
C ASP A 313 16.37 15.23 15.55
N ASP A 314 15.66 14.41 14.74
CA ASP A 314 14.20 14.30 14.79
C ASP A 314 13.73 12.91 15.24
N ILE A 315 14.16 11.83 14.57
CA ILE A 315 13.64 10.48 14.79
C ILE A 315 14.09 9.91 16.13
N ALA A 316 15.40 9.84 16.38
CA ALA A 316 15.92 9.24 17.61
C ALA A 316 15.44 9.98 18.86
N PRO A 317 15.46 11.34 18.94
CA PRO A 317 14.90 12.05 20.08
C PRO A 317 13.39 11.85 20.25
N THR A 318 12.64 11.63 19.15
CA THR A 318 11.20 11.34 19.23
C THR A 318 10.95 9.95 19.79
N VAL A 319 11.69 8.94 19.31
CA VAL A 319 11.56 7.55 19.77
C VAL A 319 12.01 7.36 21.22
N LEU A 320 13.01 8.12 21.66
CA LEU A 320 13.54 8.03 23.02
C LEU A 320 12.70 8.82 24.06
N LYS A 321 11.64 9.51 23.65
CA LYS A 321 10.69 10.11 24.58
C LYS A 321 10.02 9.04 25.44
N ASP A 322 9.73 9.41 26.69
CA ASP A 322 9.09 8.54 27.67
C ASP A 322 7.86 7.84 27.09
N ARG A 323 7.86 6.52 27.20
CA ARG A 323 6.79 5.63 26.76
C ARG A 323 6.41 5.72 25.27
N PHE A 324 7.32 6.14 24.40
CA PHE A 324 7.04 6.20 22.96
C PHE A 324 6.46 4.88 22.43
N ALA A 325 7.14 3.76 22.64
CA ALA A 325 6.69 2.46 22.14
C ALA A 325 5.30 2.10 22.69
N SER A 326 5.06 2.23 23.98
CA SER A 326 3.76 1.92 24.59
C SER A 326 2.64 2.82 24.06
N LYS A 327 2.91 4.13 23.86
CA LYS A 327 1.93 5.07 23.25
C LYS A 327 1.60 4.68 21.81
N LYS A 328 2.62 4.42 21.00
CA LYS A 328 2.43 4.04 19.58
C LYS A 328 1.70 2.71 19.41
N TYR A 329 1.87 1.78 20.35
CA TYR A 329 1.07 0.56 20.39
C TYR A 329 -0.42 0.87 20.62
N VAL A 330 -0.73 1.70 21.61
CA VAL A 330 -2.12 2.11 21.89
C VAL A 330 -2.73 2.85 20.69
N GLU A 331 -1.97 3.75 20.05
CA GLU A 331 -2.40 4.47 18.85
C GLU A 331 -2.65 3.52 17.67
N ALA A 332 -1.79 2.51 17.46
CA ALA A 332 -1.94 1.52 16.39
C ALA A 332 -3.22 0.68 16.55
N VAL A 333 -3.54 0.26 17.78
CA VAL A 333 -4.78 -0.47 18.07
C VAL A 333 -5.99 0.45 17.91
N ALA A 334 -5.96 1.66 18.51
CA ALA A 334 -7.06 2.61 18.45
C ALA A 334 -7.40 3.05 17.02
N LEU A 335 -6.40 3.16 16.13
CA LEU A 335 -6.62 3.50 14.73
C LEU A 335 -7.52 2.46 14.03
N THR A 336 -7.20 1.17 14.14
CA THR A 336 -8.01 0.12 13.51
C THR A 336 -9.38 -0.04 14.17
N GLU A 337 -9.48 0.21 15.47
CA GLU A 337 -10.78 0.26 16.16
C GLU A 337 -11.66 1.39 15.62
N ARG A 338 -11.10 2.58 15.40
CA ARG A 338 -11.81 3.72 14.81
C ARG A 338 -12.25 3.43 13.37
N LEU A 339 -11.35 2.93 12.53
CA LEU A 339 -11.63 2.64 11.12
C LEU A 339 -12.75 1.60 10.95
N THR A 340 -12.85 0.64 11.87
CA THR A 340 -13.82 -0.46 11.80
C THR A 340 -15.07 -0.24 12.67
N ALA A 341 -15.21 0.95 13.26
CA ALA A 341 -16.31 1.25 14.18
C ALA A 341 -17.71 1.09 13.56
N ALA A 342 -17.84 1.32 12.24
CA ALA A 342 -19.11 1.21 11.52
C ALA A 342 -19.76 -0.19 11.57
N VAL A 343 -18.97 -1.24 11.80
CA VAL A 343 -19.45 -2.64 11.93
C VAL A 343 -19.21 -3.20 13.33
N ALA A 344 -18.89 -2.35 14.31
CA ALA A 344 -18.70 -2.80 15.68
C ALA A 344 -20.02 -3.37 16.23
N SER A 345 -19.94 -4.58 16.75
CA SER A 345 -21.10 -5.32 17.29
C SER A 345 -20.73 -6.03 18.59
N GLU A 346 -21.73 -6.34 19.38
CA GLU A 346 -21.62 -7.18 20.56
C GLU A 346 -22.75 -8.23 20.52
N THR A 347 -22.41 -9.39 19.98
CA THR A 347 -23.37 -10.48 19.76
C THR A 347 -23.06 -11.67 20.69
N ALA A 348 -23.89 -12.69 20.62
CA ALA A 348 -23.63 -13.95 21.33
C ALA A 348 -22.41 -14.71 20.77
N ASN A 349 -21.85 -14.27 19.63
CA ASN A 349 -20.69 -14.89 19.01
C ASN A 349 -19.53 -13.89 18.92
N PRO A 350 -18.61 -13.86 19.89
CA PRO A 350 -17.45 -12.96 19.87
C PRO A 350 -16.53 -13.15 18.65
N LEU A 351 -16.54 -14.34 18.04
CA LEU A 351 -15.76 -14.58 16.82
C LEU A 351 -16.37 -13.83 15.63
N PHE A 352 -17.70 -13.78 15.52
CA PHE A 352 -18.37 -12.96 14.49
C PHE A 352 -18.05 -11.49 14.67
N ASP A 353 -18.10 -10.97 15.90
CA ASP A 353 -17.82 -9.57 16.20
C ASP A 353 -16.39 -9.17 15.81
N ALA A 354 -15.41 -10.02 16.12
CA ALA A 354 -14.01 -9.83 15.73
C ALA A 354 -13.81 -9.96 14.21
N PHE A 355 -14.45 -10.96 13.60
CA PHE A 355 -14.33 -11.25 12.17
C PHE A 355 -14.92 -10.14 11.29
N SER A 356 -16.08 -9.59 11.66
CA SER A 356 -16.74 -8.51 10.94
C SER A 356 -15.84 -7.27 10.85
N ARG A 357 -15.17 -6.93 11.94
CA ARG A 357 -14.21 -5.81 11.97
C ARG A 357 -12.99 -6.10 11.12
N GLN A 358 -12.45 -7.32 11.18
CA GLN A 358 -11.31 -7.71 10.35
C GLN A 358 -11.65 -7.67 8.86
N MET A 359 -12.85 -8.12 8.48
CA MET A 359 -13.32 -8.07 7.09
C MET A 359 -13.49 -6.62 6.58
N LEU A 360 -14.05 -5.72 7.40
CA LEU A 360 -14.12 -4.31 7.02
C LEU A 360 -12.73 -3.72 6.86
N LEU A 361 -11.80 -4.02 7.77
CA LEU A 361 -10.42 -3.51 7.64
C LEU A 361 -9.78 -3.95 6.33
N ASP A 362 -9.94 -5.22 5.92
CA ASP A 362 -9.43 -5.70 4.62
C ASP A 362 -10.06 -4.95 3.44
N ASN A 363 -11.37 -4.68 3.48
CA ASN A 363 -12.05 -3.86 2.49
C ASN A 363 -11.47 -2.43 2.41
N LEU A 364 -11.22 -1.80 3.56
CA LEU A 364 -10.66 -0.46 3.63
C LEU A 364 -9.21 -0.39 3.12
N LEU A 365 -8.44 -1.45 3.29
CA LEU A 365 -7.08 -1.52 2.74
C LEU A 365 -7.06 -1.69 1.21
N ARG A 366 -8.18 -2.07 0.58
CA ARG A 366 -8.34 -2.18 -0.88
C ARG A 366 -9.06 -0.96 -1.45
N GLY A 367 -10.23 -0.64 -0.91
CA GLY A 367 -11.08 0.47 -1.35
C GLY A 367 -10.68 1.83 -0.80
N GLY A 368 -10.08 1.87 0.37
CA GLY A 368 -9.76 3.06 1.15
C GLY A 368 -10.83 3.40 2.17
N PHE A 369 -10.45 4.18 3.19
CA PHE A 369 -11.35 4.78 4.15
C PHE A 369 -11.76 6.17 3.67
N PRO A 370 -13.07 6.50 3.55
CA PRO A 370 -13.51 7.77 3.00
C PRO A 370 -13.30 8.92 4.01
N GLU A 371 -12.33 9.76 3.75
CA GLU A 371 -12.11 11.04 4.44
C GLU A 371 -12.88 12.16 3.76
N PHE A 372 -13.45 13.06 4.56
CA PHE A 372 -14.25 14.18 4.07
C PHE A 372 -13.46 15.48 4.21
N LEU A 373 -13.05 16.06 3.08
CA LEU A 373 -12.29 17.30 2.99
C LEU A 373 -13.15 18.43 2.42
N GLY A 374 -12.77 19.69 2.68
CA GLY A 374 -13.46 20.87 2.15
C GLY A 374 -14.69 21.31 2.96
N ALA A 375 -14.90 20.79 4.16
CA ALA A 375 -16.07 21.11 4.99
C ALA A 375 -16.08 22.56 5.53
N GLY A 376 -14.93 23.23 5.58
CA GLY A 376 -14.74 24.58 6.13
C GLY A 376 -15.19 25.73 5.22
N GLY A 377 -16.06 25.50 4.23
CA GLY A 377 -16.61 26.54 3.34
C GLY A 377 -16.33 26.34 1.85
N GLY A 378 -15.61 25.27 1.48
CA GLY A 378 -15.38 24.85 0.11
C GLY A 378 -16.35 23.76 -0.36
N ALA A 379 -16.11 23.21 -1.56
CA ALA A 379 -16.84 22.06 -2.04
C ALA A 379 -16.38 20.80 -1.29
N LYS A 380 -17.33 20.05 -0.74
CA LYS A 380 -17.06 18.80 -0.03
C LYS A 380 -16.44 17.76 -0.98
N ARG A 381 -15.34 17.16 -0.57
CA ARG A 381 -14.60 16.13 -1.30
C ARG A 381 -14.52 14.85 -0.48
N VAL A 382 -14.49 13.71 -1.16
CA VAL A 382 -14.24 12.41 -0.55
C VAL A 382 -12.87 11.93 -1.00
N TYR A 383 -11.97 11.72 -0.06
CA TYR A 383 -10.63 11.21 -0.33
C TYR A 383 -10.44 9.87 0.41
N HIS A 384 -10.15 8.81 -0.34
CA HIS A 384 -10.05 7.47 0.22
C HIS A 384 -8.61 7.20 0.68
N THR A 385 -8.36 7.29 1.98
CA THR A 385 -7.05 6.96 2.57
C THR A 385 -6.86 5.46 2.72
N PHE A 386 -5.61 5.01 2.73
CA PHE A 386 -5.15 3.63 2.97
C PHE A 386 -5.42 2.62 1.85
N SER A 387 -6.09 3.02 0.75
CA SER A 387 -6.22 2.14 -0.41
C SER A 387 -4.85 1.87 -1.04
N ARG A 388 -4.68 0.65 -1.56
CA ARG A 388 -3.42 0.22 -2.17
C ARG A 388 -3.61 -1.02 -3.03
N ILE A 389 -2.67 -1.26 -3.96
CA ILE A 389 -2.54 -2.57 -4.58
C ILE A 389 -2.15 -3.55 -3.48
N HIS A 390 -3.00 -4.53 -3.29
CA HIS A 390 -2.82 -5.51 -2.23
C HIS A 390 -1.82 -6.56 -2.66
N GLY A 391 -0.72 -6.69 -1.91
CA GLY A 391 0.24 -7.76 -2.10
C GLY A 391 -0.22 -9.04 -1.43
N ASP A 392 0.13 -10.17 -2.00
CA ASP A 392 0.07 -11.47 -1.37
C ASP A 392 1.43 -12.18 -1.49
N LEU A 393 1.75 -13.09 -0.58
CA LEU A 393 3.00 -13.83 -0.61
C LEU A 393 2.95 -15.08 -1.51
N GLU A 394 1.87 -15.29 -2.28
CA GLU A 394 1.76 -16.46 -3.14
C GLU A 394 2.57 -16.33 -4.42
N ARG A 395 2.83 -15.09 -4.86
CA ARG A 395 3.39 -14.77 -6.18
C ARG A 395 4.58 -13.84 -6.10
N ASP A 396 5.64 -14.17 -6.79
CA ASP A 396 6.85 -13.36 -6.85
C ASP A 396 6.67 -12.07 -7.69
N TYR A 397 5.79 -12.10 -8.69
CA TYR A 397 5.48 -10.94 -9.52
C TYR A 397 4.53 -9.93 -8.86
N ASN A 398 4.15 -10.18 -7.63
CA ASN A 398 3.16 -9.36 -6.95
C ASN A 398 3.62 -7.90 -6.86
N ASN A 399 2.83 -7.02 -7.45
CA ASN A 399 3.17 -5.62 -7.61
C ASN A 399 2.38 -4.76 -6.63
N PHE A 400 2.51 -5.03 -5.33
CA PHE A 400 1.91 -4.18 -4.31
C PHE A 400 2.62 -2.83 -4.20
N GLN A 401 1.86 -1.80 -3.87
CA GLN A 401 2.37 -0.45 -3.68
C GLN A 401 1.58 0.28 -2.60
N ILE A 402 2.30 0.92 -1.68
CA ILE A 402 1.77 1.78 -0.62
C ILE A 402 2.41 3.14 -0.79
N ASP A 403 1.60 4.19 -0.89
CA ASP A 403 2.12 5.55 -0.98
C ASP A 403 2.72 5.98 0.35
N ALA A 404 4.04 6.19 0.39
CA ALA A 404 4.80 6.43 1.62
C ALA A 404 4.75 7.90 2.05
N THR A 405 3.55 8.42 2.24
CA THR A 405 3.28 9.81 2.62
C THR A 405 2.02 9.93 3.47
N TYR A 406 1.71 11.14 3.93
CA TYR A 406 0.47 11.45 4.65
C TYR A 406 -0.76 11.22 3.79
N PHE A 407 -1.89 10.88 4.39
CA PHE A 407 -3.11 10.54 3.65
C PHE A 407 -2.83 9.53 2.55
N SER A 408 -2.03 8.52 2.88
CA SER A 408 -1.58 7.50 1.94
C SER A 408 -2.74 6.94 1.13
N GLN A 409 -2.64 7.06 -0.19
CA GLN A 409 -3.55 6.48 -1.16
C GLN A 409 -2.72 5.95 -2.32
N GLY A 410 -2.55 4.65 -2.42
CA GLY A 410 -1.86 4.01 -3.54
C GLY A 410 -2.81 3.68 -4.69
N SER A 411 -2.24 3.31 -5.84
CA SER A 411 -3.01 2.76 -6.96
C SER A 411 -3.66 1.42 -6.57
N GLY A 412 -4.74 1.06 -7.25
CA GLY A 412 -5.43 -0.19 -7.06
C GLY A 412 -5.99 -0.76 -8.36
N ASN A 413 -6.17 -2.07 -8.43
CA ASN A 413 -6.89 -2.69 -9.53
C ASN A 413 -8.33 -2.15 -9.57
N TYR A 414 -8.83 -1.78 -10.76
CA TYR A 414 -10.17 -1.18 -10.92
C TYR A 414 -11.25 -2.03 -10.26
N ARG A 415 -11.24 -3.35 -10.50
CA ARG A 415 -12.19 -4.27 -9.89
C ARG A 415 -12.12 -4.23 -8.37
N ASP A 416 -10.92 -4.35 -7.80
CA ASP A 416 -10.75 -4.44 -6.35
C ASP A 416 -11.17 -3.14 -5.66
N VAL A 417 -10.83 -1.99 -6.22
CA VAL A 417 -11.23 -0.68 -5.68
C VAL A 417 -12.75 -0.52 -5.79
N ASN A 418 -13.35 -0.79 -6.95
CA ASN A 418 -14.79 -0.66 -7.18
C ASN A 418 -15.58 -1.60 -6.25
N GLN A 419 -15.21 -2.88 -6.23
CA GLN A 419 -15.87 -3.90 -5.42
C GLN A 419 -15.86 -3.57 -3.93
N ASN A 420 -14.73 -3.04 -3.43
CA ASN A 420 -14.59 -2.74 -2.01
C ASN A 420 -15.23 -1.40 -1.61
N ARG A 421 -15.40 -0.45 -2.54
CA ARG A 421 -16.11 0.83 -2.29
C ARG A 421 -17.64 0.76 -2.42
N ARG A 422 -18.18 -0.32 -2.97
CA ARG A 422 -19.64 -0.44 -3.16
C ARG A 422 -20.45 -0.36 -1.87
N VAL A 423 -19.84 -0.67 -0.72
CA VAL A 423 -20.47 -0.59 0.60
C VAL A 423 -20.26 0.74 1.31
N ASP A 424 -19.43 1.63 0.78
CA ASP A 424 -19.10 2.90 1.45
C ASP A 424 -20.34 3.73 1.77
N VAL A 425 -21.25 3.91 0.82
CA VAL A 425 -22.45 4.72 1.04
C VAL A 425 -23.38 4.12 2.10
N LEU A 426 -23.34 2.79 2.30
CA LEU A 426 -24.11 2.10 3.33
C LEU A 426 -23.51 2.34 4.72
N LEU A 427 -22.18 2.29 4.84
CA LEU A 427 -21.47 2.44 6.11
C LEU A 427 -21.13 3.92 6.42
N PHE A 428 -20.88 4.70 5.38
CA PHE A 428 -20.49 6.11 5.44
C PHE A 428 -21.41 6.96 4.53
N PRO A 429 -22.66 7.20 4.88
CA PRO A 429 -23.65 7.86 4.00
C PRO A 429 -23.20 9.21 3.42
N GLY A 430 -22.28 9.90 4.13
CA GLY A 430 -21.68 11.14 3.65
C GLY A 430 -20.94 11.05 2.31
N VAL A 431 -20.60 9.85 1.85
CA VAL A 431 -20.00 9.59 0.52
C VAL A 431 -20.98 9.93 -0.60
N ARG A 432 -22.30 9.75 -0.40
CA ARG A 432 -23.37 10.02 -1.37
C ARG A 432 -23.07 9.32 -2.72
N ASP A 433 -23.16 10.06 -3.83
CA ASP A 433 -22.94 9.61 -5.20
C ASP A 433 -21.48 9.66 -5.69
N PHE A 434 -20.52 9.91 -4.79
CA PHE A 434 -19.12 10.10 -5.14
C PHE A 434 -18.51 8.87 -5.87
N ASN A 435 -18.65 7.68 -5.31
CA ASN A 435 -18.08 6.46 -5.92
C ASN A 435 -18.76 6.15 -7.27
N LEU A 436 -20.08 6.28 -7.35
CA LEU A 436 -20.82 6.13 -8.59
C LEU A 436 -20.24 7.05 -9.69
N ARG A 437 -20.03 8.32 -9.39
CA ARG A 437 -19.47 9.30 -10.33
C ARG A 437 -18.05 8.94 -10.72
N GLN A 438 -17.20 8.55 -9.76
CA GLN A 438 -15.81 8.18 -10.01
C GLN A 438 -15.70 7.03 -11.01
N PHE A 439 -16.40 5.93 -10.77
CA PHE A 439 -16.29 4.74 -11.61
C PHE A 439 -16.92 4.94 -12.98
N LEU A 440 -18.02 5.70 -13.08
CA LEU A 440 -18.59 6.09 -14.37
C LEU A 440 -17.67 7.06 -15.14
N THR A 441 -16.97 7.98 -14.48
CA THR A 441 -15.98 8.85 -15.13
C THR A 441 -14.88 8.03 -15.81
N LEU A 442 -14.45 6.94 -15.21
CA LEU A 442 -13.40 6.07 -15.74
C LEU A 442 -13.87 5.13 -16.87
N LYS A 443 -15.12 5.24 -17.36
CA LYS A 443 -15.58 4.48 -18.54
C LYS A 443 -15.13 5.13 -19.82
N GLN A 444 -14.62 4.31 -20.75
CA GLN A 444 -14.32 4.68 -22.11
C GLN A 444 -15.59 4.75 -22.98
N ALA A 445 -15.49 5.35 -24.16
CA ALA A 445 -16.60 5.43 -25.11
C ALA A 445 -17.04 4.07 -25.67
N ASP A 446 -16.17 3.07 -25.64
CA ASP A 446 -16.45 1.68 -26.04
C ASP A 446 -17.03 0.82 -24.91
N GLY A 447 -17.28 1.40 -23.72
CA GLY A 447 -17.84 0.71 -22.56
C GLY A 447 -16.83 -0.05 -21.71
N TYR A 448 -15.53 0.01 -22.03
CA TYR A 448 -14.47 -0.56 -21.20
C TYR A 448 -13.97 0.43 -20.16
N ASN A 449 -13.06 0.00 -19.30
CA ASN A 449 -12.48 0.77 -18.22
C ASN A 449 -10.98 0.48 -18.08
N PRO A 450 -10.19 1.35 -17.44
CA PRO A 450 -8.78 1.07 -17.19
C PRO A 450 -8.60 -0.16 -16.30
N LEU A 451 -7.44 -0.79 -16.39
CA LEU A 451 -7.07 -1.91 -15.51
C LEU A 451 -6.82 -1.42 -14.08
N THR A 452 -6.21 -0.25 -13.92
CA THR A 452 -5.77 0.28 -12.64
C THR A 452 -6.31 1.70 -12.41
N VAL A 453 -6.89 1.92 -11.23
CA VAL A 453 -7.24 3.24 -10.72
C VAL A 453 -6.01 3.81 -10.01
N ALA A 454 -5.56 4.99 -10.43
CA ALA A 454 -4.45 5.69 -9.80
C ALA A 454 -4.91 6.55 -8.60
N THR A 455 -3.95 7.05 -7.84
CA THR A 455 -4.20 7.96 -6.74
C THR A 455 -4.92 9.23 -7.23
N ALA A 456 -5.99 9.61 -6.55
CA ALA A 456 -6.69 10.86 -6.83
C ALA A 456 -5.85 12.06 -6.37
N PHE A 457 -5.97 13.18 -7.08
CA PHE A 457 -5.31 14.43 -6.72
C PHE A 457 -6.26 15.62 -6.85
N PHE A 458 -5.80 16.77 -6.37
CA PHE A 458 -6.52 18.03 -6.38
C PHE A 458 -5.89 19.02 -7.35
N SER A 459 -6.71 19.75 -8.09
CA SER A 459 -6.25 20.76 -9.03
C SER A 459 -7.10 22.03 -8.94
N LEU A 460 -6.46 23.18 -8.88
CA LEU A 460 -7.10 24.48 -8.98
C LEU A 460 -7.33 24.90 -10.44
N ALA A 461 -6.71 24.21 -11.40
CA ALA A 461 -6.99 24.45 -12.81
C ALA A 461 -8.43 24.06 -13.17
N PRO A 462 -9.09 24.80 -14.05
CA PRO A 462 -10.33 24.35 -14.67
C PRO A 462 -10.13 23.04 -15.44
N GLU A 463 -11.19 22.28 -15.61
CA GLU A 463 -11.19 21.10 -16.47
C GLU A 463 -10.78 21.47 -17.89
N GLY A 464 -9.90 20.67 -18.50
CA GLY A 464 -9.39 20.91 -19.84
C GLY A 464 -8.39 22.09 -20.00
N ALA A 465 -8.03 22.78 -18.91
CA ALA A 465 -7.07 23.88 -18.99
C ALA A 465 -5.67 23.37 -19.37
N ARG A 466 -5.08 23.97 -20.42
CA ARG A 466 -3.73 23.65 -20.88
C ARG A 466 -2.66 24.58 -20.34
N ASP A 467 -3.04 25.66 -19.68
CA ASP A 467 -2.11 26.62 -19.08
C ASP A 467 -2.33 26.79 -17.58
N ASP A 468 -1.27 27.16 -16.89
CA ASP A 468 -1.27 27.37 -15.45
C ASP A 468 -1.86 28.73 -15.03
N ALA A 469 -2.27 29.59 -15.93
CA ALA A 469 -2.67 30.96 -15.58
C ALA A 469 -3.94 30.99 -14.72
N ALA A 470 -4.93 30.19 -15.09
CA ALA A 470 -6.17 30.08 -14.33
C ALA A 470 -5.94 29.40 -12.96
N ALA A 471 -5.07 28.38 -12.90
CA ALA A 471 -4.67 27.74 -11.65
C ALA A 471 -3.96 28.74 -10.72
N ARG A 472 -3.01 29.52 -11.24
CA ARG A 472 -2.30 30.57 -10.49
C ARG A 472 -3.23 31.63 -9.95
N ALA A 473 -4.21 32.06 -10.74
CA ALA A 473 -5.20 33.04 -10.32
C ALA A 473 -6.06 32.55 -9.13
N LYS A 474 -6.42 31.26 -9.12
CA LYS A 474 -7.16 30.64 -8.01
C LYS A 474 -6.25 30.29 -6.82
N ALA A 475 -4.98 29.96 -7.04
CA ALA A 475 -4.04 29.61 -5.97
C ALA A 475 -3.65 30.81 -5.10
N ALA A 476 -3.57 32.00 -5.69
CA ALA A 476 -3.13 33.20 -4.97
C ALA A 476 -4.02 33.54 -3.74
N PRO A 477 -5.34 33.65 -3.83
CA PRO A 477 -6.18 33.95 -2.67
C PRO A 477 -6.19 32.82 -1.63
N VAL A 478 -6.07 31.55 -2.06
CA VAL A 478 -5.96 30.39 -1.14
C VAL A 478 -4.66 30.50 -0.35
N ALA A 479 -3.53 30.74 -1.03
CA ALA A 479 -2.23 30.88 -0.38
C ALA A 479 -2.18 32.12 0.55
N GLU A 480 -2.86 33.23 0.19
CA GLU A 480 -2.99 34.41 1.06
C GLU A 480 -3.65 34.08 2.40
N ALA A 481 -4.68 33.25 2.36
CA ALA A 481 -5.43 32.85 3.56
C ALA A 481 -4.70 31.81 4.44
N LEU A 482 -3.75 31.08 3.89
CA LEU A 482 -3.12 29.92 4.54
C LEU A 482 -1.66 30.13 4.94
N ALA A 483 -0.94 31.05 4.30
CA ALA A 483 0.48 31.26 4.56
C ALA A 483 0.74 32.22 5.73
N GLY A 484 1.78 31.91 6.52
CA GLY A 484 2.15 32.70 7.70
C GLY A 484 2.95 33.98 7.42
N ASP A 485 3.60 34.07 6.23
CA ASP A 485 4.37 35.24 5.84
C ASP A 485 4.38 35.41 4.29
N ALA A 486 4.88 36.56 3.83
CA ALA A 486 4.87 36.93 2.41
C ALA A 486 5.74 36.01 1.53
N ALA A 487 6.86 35.49 2.06
CA ALA A 487 7.72 34.54 1.34
C ALA A 487 7.04 33.17 1.20
N SER A 488 6.45 32.67 2.27
CA SER A 488 5.67 31.44 2.29
C SER A 488 4.46 31.55 1.37
N ARG A 489 3.80 32.70 1.29
CA ARG A 489 2.65 32.97 0.42
C ARG A 489 2.97 32.75 -1.05
N LYS A 490 4.09 33.33 -1.54
CA LYS A 490 4.53 33.16 -2.92
C LYS A 490 4.83 31.69 -3.26
N LYS A 491 5.50 30.99 -2.35
CA LYS A 491 5.84 29.57 -2.54
C LYS A 491 4.59 28.70 -2.52
N LEU A 492 3.71 28.90 -1.55
CA LEU A 492 2.46 28.13 -1.43
C LEU A 492 1.56 28.34 -2.66
N ALA A 493 1.45 29.57 -3.16
CA ALA A 493 0.71 29.84 -4.40
C ALA A 493 1.28 29.09 -5.61
N ALA A 494 2.60 28.98 -5.71
CA ALA A 494 3.25 28.22 -6.78
C ALA A 494 3.01 26.70 -6.64
N LEU A 495 3.00 26.17 -5.42
CA LEU A 495 2.66 24.77 -5.15
C LEU A 495 1.21 24.47 -5.52
N LEU A 496 0.27 25.26 -5.02
CA LEU A 496 -1.16 25.07 -5.25
C LEU A 496 -1.59 25.30 -6.71
N ALA A 497 -0.78 25.98 -7.51
CA ALA A 497 -1.02 26.14 -8.95
C ALA A 497 -0.77 24.86 -9.74
N ARG A 498 -0.08 23.88 -9.15
CA ARG A 498 0.12 22.55 -9.72
C ARG A 498 -0.90 21.58 -9.11
N PRO A 499 -1.19 20.47 -9.79
CA PRO A 499 -1.90 19.36 -9.15
C PRO A 499 -1.14 18.87 -7.92
N PHE A 500 -1.88 18.52 -6.85
CA PHE A 500 -1.27 18.07 -5.62
C PHE A 500 -2.09 16.93 -4.97
N ARG A 501 -1.38 16.01 -4.34
CA ARG A 501 -1.97 15.07 -3.38
C ARG A 501 -1.76 15.64 -1.97
N PRO A 502 -2.56 15.23 -0.97
CA PRO A 502 -2.41 15.72 0.39
C PRO A 502 -0.98 15.58 0.93
N GLY A 503 -0.36 14.41 0.76
CA GLY A 503 0.99 14.14 1.22
C GLY A 503 2.03 15.01 0.53
N ASP A 504 2.00 15.09 -0.80
CA ASP A 504 2.95 15.86 -1.61
C ASP A 504 2.95 17.34 -1.24
N LEU A 505 1.76 17.92 -0.99
CA LEU A 505 1.62 19.30 -0.56
C LEU A 505 2.45 19.60 0.70
N PHE A 506 2.37 18.73 1.72
CA PHE A 506 3.09 18.96 2.96
C PHE A 506 4.57 18.60 2.87
N GLU A 507 4.94 17.62 2.08
CA GLU A 507 6.35 17.28 1.83
C GLU A 507 7.07 18.42 1.10
N GLN A 508 6.47 18.94 0.04
CA GLN A 508 7.02 20.08 -0.70
C GLN A 508 7.02 21.35 0.15
N ALA A 509 5.96 21.60 0.91
CA ALA A 509 5.92 22.73 1.83
C ALA A 509 7.03 22.68 2.88
N ARG A 510 7.36 21.51 3.39
CA ARG A 510 8.48 21.32 4.31
C ARG A 510 9.82 21.53 3.62
N ALA A 511 10.04 20.94 2.44
CA ALA A 511 11.27 21.09 1.67
C ALA A 511 11.55 22.56 1.35
N GLU A 512 10.51 23.32 1.01
CA GLU A 512 10.59 24.75 0.73
C GLU A 512 10.54 25.65 1.98
N LYS A 513 10.43 25.06 3.17
CA LYS A 513 10.32 25.76 4.47
C LYS A 513 9.16 26.77 4.51
N ILE A 514 8.00 26.36 3.97
CA ILE A 514 6.77 27.17 3.99
C ILE A 514 6.18 27.18 5.40
N LYS A 515 5.88 28.37 5.91
CA LYS A 515 5.19 28.56 7.18
C LYS A 515 3.70 28.74 6.94
N PHE A 516 2.90 27.94 7.60
CA PHE A 516 1.45 28.07 7.57
C PHE A 516 0.94 28.98 8.70
N ALA A 517 -0.14 29.72 8.43
CA ALA A 517 -0.87 30.53 9.41
C ALA A 517 -1.89 29.70 10.21
N LYS A 518 -2.19 28.48 9.74
CA LYS A 518 -3.17 27.54 10.32
C LYS A 518 -2.52 26.18 10.54
N ASP A 519 -3.16 25.32 11.30
CA ASP A 519 -2.76 23.91 11.40
C ASP A 519 -2.88 23.16 10.08
N ARG A 520 -2.20 22.03 9.96
CA ARG A 520 -2.13 21.25 8.72
C ARG A 520 -3.51 20.76 8.24
N ALA A 521 -4.40 20.39 9.17
CA ALA A 521 -5.73 19.91 8.81
C ALA A 521 -6.57 21.02 8.18
N ALA A 522 -6.57 22.24 8.77
CA ALA A 522 -7.27 23.39 8.22
C ALA A 522 -6.67 23.85 6.88
N VAL A 523 -5.34 23.70 6.68
CA VAL A 523 -4.69 23.99 5.40
C VAL A 523 -5.18 23.01 4.32
N LEU A 524 -5.17 21.72 4.61
CA LEU A 524 -5.64 20.69 3.67
C LEU A 524 -7.12 20.86 3.34
N ASP A 525 -7.96 21.08 4.34
CA ASP A 525 -9.40 21.27 4.16
C ASP A 525 -9.71 22.46 3.24
N ALA A 526 -9.03 23.58 3.45
CA ALA A 526 -9.21 24.77 2.62
C ALA A 526 -8.66 24.58 1.19
N ALA A 527 -7.48 23.95 1.05
CA ALA A 527 -6.89 23.70 -0.26
C ALA A 527 -7.74 22.72 -1.10
N ALA A 528 -8.17 21.60 -0.50
CA ALA A 528 -9.02 20.61 -1.15
C ALA A 528 -10.41 21.17 -1.49
N GLY A 529 -10.99 21.97 -0.59
CA GLY A 529 -12.30 22.60 -0.82
C GLY A 529 -12.31 23.62 -1.95
N ALA A 530 -11.17 24.28 -2.22
CA ALA A 530 -11.02 25.23 -3.32
C ALA A 530 -10.71 24.55 -4.67
N ALA A 531 -10.22 23.30 -4.64
CA ALA A 531 -9.80 22.56 -5.81
C ALA A 531 -10.89 21.63 -6.37
N ARG A 532 -10.79 21.26 -7.64
CA ARG A 532 -11.48 20.08 -8.17
C ARG A 532 -10.69 18.82 -7.81
N GLN A 533 -11.38 17.73 -7.63
CA GLN A 533 -10.75 16.43 -7.48
C GLN A 533 -10.68 15.75 -8.84
N VAL A 534 -9.51 15.22 -9.18
CA VAL A 534 -9.27 14.56 -10.46
C VAL A 534 -9.09 13.06 -10.20
N PHE A 535 -9.83 12.28 -10.96
CA PHE A 535 -9.72 10.83 -10.99
C PHE A 535 -8.73 10.44 -12.06
N ALA A 536 -7.73 9.66 -11.68
CA ALA A 536 -6.69 9.21 -12.58
C ALA A 536 -6.70 7.69 -12.71
N ALA A 537 -6.13 7.20 -13.79
CA ALA A 537 -5.92 5.79 -14.03
C ALA A 537 -4.55 5.58 -14.66
N ASN A 538 -3.87 4.52 -14.26
CA ASN A 538 -2.62 4.14 -14.91
C ASN A 538 -2.94 3.33 -16.16
N TYR A 539 -2.48 3.81 -17.30
CA TYR A 539 -2.50 3.04 -18.52
C TYR A 539 -1.42 1.94 -18.43
N THR A 540 -1.86 0.72 -18.65
CA THR A 540 -0.97 -0.42 -18.88
C THR A 540 -1.24 -0.97 -20.27
N HIS A 541 -0.23 -1.47 -20.96
CA HIS A 541 -0.38 -2.11 -22.27
C HIS A 541 -1.30 -3.35 -22.25
N GLU A 542 -1.72 -3.78 -21.05
CA GLU A 542 -2.72 -4.83 -20.89
C GLU A 542 -4.15 -4.36 -21.18
N GLY A 543 -4.38 -3.04 -21.19
CA GLY A 543 -5.64 -2.40 -21.51
C GLY A 543 -6.71 -2.56 -20.43
N PHE A 544 -7.48 -3.63 -20.44
CA PHE A 544 -8.59 -3.89 -19.51
C PHE A 544 -8.79 -5.39 -19.29
N TRP A 545 -9.62 -5.74 -18.30
CA TRP A 545 -10.14 -7.09 -18.10
C TRP A 545 -11.65 -7.12 -18.28
N ALA A 546 -12.18 -8.21 -18.84
CA ALA A 546 -13.56 -8.27 -19.31
C ALA A 546 -14.63 -8.21 -18.21
N ASP A 547 -14.28 -8.55 -16.97
CA ASP A 547 -15.21 -8.60 -15.84
C ASP A 547 -15.30 -7.33 -14.98
N HIS A 548 -14.41 -6.36 -15.17
CA HIS A 548 -14.28 -5.22 -14.26
C HIS A 548 -15.53 -4.33 -14.19
N TRP A 549 -16.33 -4.28 -15.25
CA TRP A 549 -17.55 -3.47 -15.30
C TRP A 549 -18.73 -4.05 -14.49
N THR A 550 -18.64 -5.31 -14.08
CA THR A 550 -19.76 -6.01 -13.41
C THR A 550 -20.12 -5.44 -12.04
N TYR A 551 -19.26 -4.60 -11.46
CA TYR A 551 -19.49 -3.97 -10.17
C TYR A 551 -20.10 -2.55 -10.25
N ASP A 552 -20.24 -1.99 -11.44
CA ASP A 552 -20.71 -0.61 -11.60
C ASP A 552 -22.19 -0.45 -11.18
N LEU A 553 -23.04 -1.44 -11.47
CA LEU A 553 -24.43 -1.44 -11.01
C LEU A 553 -24.52 -1.53 -9.49
N ASP A 554 -23.61 -2.25 -8.83
CA ASP A 554 -23.61 -2.33 -7.36
C ASP A 554 -23.42 -0.97 -6.70
N GLN A 555 -22.63 -0.05 -7.30
CA GLN A 555 -22.51 1.33 -6.83
C GLN A 555 -23.84 2.09 -6.92
N ILE A 556 -24.57 1.90 -8.01
CA ILE A 556 -25.88 2.51 -8.23
C ILE A 556 -26.90 1.98 -7.22
N LEU A 557 -26.98 0.65 -7.08
CA LEU A 557 -27.94 0.01 -6.18
C LEU A 557 -27.65 0.32 -4.71
N SER A 558 -26.40 0.38 -4.33
CA SER A 558 -26.01 0.80 -2.97
C SER A 558 -26.40 2.25 -2.69
N PHE A 559 -26.20 3.14 -3.67
CA PHE A 559 -26.64 4.53 -3.57
C PHE A 559 -28.17 4.63 -3.50
N GLU A 560 -28.91 3.93 -4.38
CA GLU A 560 -30.38 3.91 -4.39
C GLU A 560 -30.95 3.35 -3.08
N ALA A 561 -30.30 2.36 -2.47
CA ALA A 561 -30.74 1.80 -1.19
C ALA A 561 -30.70 2.83 -0.04
N VAL A 562 -29.77 3.78 -0.08
CA VAL A 562 -29.61 4.81 0.96
C VAL A 562 -30.34 6.11 0.57
N TYR A 563 -30.33 6.46 -0.71
CA TYR A 563 -30.84 7.71 -1.26
C TYR A 563 -31.81 7.47 -2.42
N PRO A 564 -32.94 6.75 -2.22
CA PRO A 564 -33.88 6.41 -3.32
C PRO A 564 -34.47 7.62 -4.03
N ASP A 565 -34.70 8.72 -3.30
CA ASP A 565 -35.29 9.96 -3.86
C ASP A 565 -34.23 10.80 -4.63
N ASP A 566 -32.95 10.49 -4.48
CA ASP A 566 -31.86 11.24 -5.11
C ASP A 566 -31.35 10.60 -6.43
N VAL A 567 -31.85 9.44 -6.81
CA VAL A 567 -31.37 8.69 -8.01
C VAL A 567 -31.54 9.53 -9.28
N GLU A 568 -32.69 10.20 -9.47
CA GLU A 568 -32.92 11.07 -10.62
C GLU A 568 -31.89 12.20 -10.65
N ARG A 569 -31.70 12.88 -9.52
CA ARG A 569 -30.73 13.97 -9.41
C ARG A 569 -29.29 13.48 -9.70
N ALA A 570 -28.89 12.33 -9.17
CA ALA A 570 -27.54 11.80 -9.34
C ALA A 570 -27.23 11.36 -10.77
N LEU A 571 -28.22 10.95 -11.55
CA LEU A 571 -28.05 10.40 -12.89
C LEU A 571 -28.42 11.36 -14.01
N TRP A 572 -29.40 12.25 -13.84
CA TRP A 572 -29.85 13.21 -14.87
C TRP A 572 -29.49 14.67 -14.58
N ASP A 573 -29.44 15.08 -13.30
CA ASP A 573 -29.23 16.49 -12.93
C ASP A 573 -27.85 16.75 -12.32
N ALA A 574 -27.04 15.73 -12.13
CA ALA A 574 -25.68 15.92 -11.66
C ALA A 574 -24.80 16.59 -12.73
N GLU A 575 -23.71 17.18 -12.29
CA GLU A 575 -22.66 17.67 -13.18
C GLU A 575 -22.26 16.57 -14.18
N LYS A 576 -22.21 16.91 -15.46
CA LYS A 576 -21.79 15.98 -16.52
C LYS A 576 -20.38 15.47 -16.28
N ILE A 577 -20.11 14.27 -16.73
CA ILE A 577 -18.84 13.57 -16.53
C ILE A 577 -18.16 13.25 -17.85
N PRO A 578 -16.81 13.30 -17.91
CA PRO A 578 -16.04 13.00 -19.11
C PRO A 578 -15.93 11.51 -19.36
N PHE A 579 -15.40 11.14 -20.54
CA PHE A 579 -14.97 9.79 -20.85
C PHE A 579 -13.48 9.64 -20.58
N TYR A 580 -13.09 8.52 -19.99
CA TYR A 580 -11.71 8.11 -19.93
C TYR A 580 -11.23 7.70 -21.34
N MET A 581 -9.99 7.98 -21.66
CA MET A 581 -9.37 7.60 -22.91
C MET A 581 -8.07 6.84 -22.67
N SER A 582 -7.94 5.67 -23.29
CA SER A 582 -6.68 4.91 -23.34
C SER A 582 -6.42 4.43 -24.77
N ALA A 583 -5.19 4.00 -25.04
CA ALA A 583 -4.84 3.42 -26.32
C ALA A 583 -5.46 2.02 -26.54
N GLY A 584 -5.76 1.30 -25.44
CA GLY A 584 -6.35 -0.02 -25.51
C GLY A 584 -7.71 -0.02 -26.23
N THR A 585 -7.79 -0.77 -27.32
CA THR A 585 -8.97 -0.87 -28.19
C THR A 585 -9.29 -2.33 -28.45
N VAL A 586 -10.60 -2.67 -28.42
CA VAL A 586 -11.06 -4.02 -28.75
C VAL A 586 -11.22 -4.14 -30.25
N GLN A 587 -10.68 -5.23 -30.82
CA GLN A 587 -10.82 -5.53 -32.24
C GLN A 587 -12.29 -5.74 -32.64
N PRO A 588 -12.71 -5.28 -33.82
CA PRO A 588 -13.97 -5.71 -34.41
C PRO A 588 -14.02 -7.25 -34.51
N ARG A 589 -15.24 -7.80 -34.48
CA ARG A 589 -15.44 -9.26 -34.47
C ARG A 589 -14.70 -9.99 -35.59
N ASP A 590 -14.69 -9.43 -36.80
CA ASP A 590 -14.01 -10.03 -37.99
C ASP A 590 -12.49 -10.16 -37.82
N PHE A 591 -11.89 -9.40 -36.92
CA PHE A 591 -10.45 -9.43 -36.65
C PHE A 591 -10.09 -10.21 -35.38
N LYS A 592 -11.08 -10.60 -34.59
CA LYS A 592 -10.86 -11.40 -33.37
C LYS A 592 -10.61 -12.87 -33.66
N TYR A 593 -10.97 -13.36 -34.85
CA TYR A 593 -10.92 -14.77 -35.18
C TYR A 593 -9.93 -15.05 -36.30
N VAL A 594 -9.23 -16.17 -36.16
CA VAL A 594 -8.31 -16.71 -37.21
C VAL A 594 -8.64 -18.17 -37.46
N GLU A 595 -8.56 -18.59 -38.71
CA GLU A 595 -8.62 -19.99 -39.08
C GLU A 595 -7.20 -20.58 -39.03
N VAL A 596 -7.04 -21.65 -38.25
CA VAL A 596 -5.74 -22.33 -38.08
C VAL A 596 -5.85 -23.72 -38.65
N ASP A 597 -4.98 -24.06 -39.62
CA ASP A 597 -4.95 -25.37 -40.28
C ASP A 597 -4.94 -26.53 -39.29
N GLY A 598 -5.89 -27.44 -39.41
CA GLY A 598 -6.04 -28.60 -38.54
C GLY A 598 -6.65 -28.34 -37.16
N LEU A 599 -6.83 -27.08 -36.78
CA LEU A 599 -7.43 -26.69 -35.50
C LEU A 599 -8.76 -25.93 -35.66
N GLY A 600 -9.11 -25.48 -36.90
CA GLY A 600 -10.31 -24.71 -37.17
C GLY A 600 -10.22 -23.27 -36.67
N ILE A 601 -11.38 -22.64 -36.48
CA ILE A 601 -11.48 -21.24 -36.04
C ILE A 601 -11.05 -21.11 -34.58
N ARG A 602 -10.20 -20.13 -34.35
CA ARG A 602 -9.73 -19.75 -32.99
C ARG A 602 -9.93 -18.26 -32.78
N GLN A 603 -10.21 -17.88 -31.52
CA GLN A 603 -10.13 -16.48 -31.15
C GLN A 603 -8.66 -16.11 -30.96
N TYR A 604 -8.28 -14.98 -31.56
CA TYR A 604 -6.95 -14.41 -31.43
C TYR A 604 -6.96 -13.24 -30.41
N ASN A 605 -5.82 -12.59 -30.20
CA ASN A 605 -5.74 -11.44 -29.30
C ASN A 605 -6.77 -10.37 -29.69
N SER A 606 -7.71 -10.10 -28.80
CA SER A 606 -8.84 -9.21 -29.08
C SER A 606 -8.57 -7.74 -28.74
N VAL A 607 -7.46 -7.45 -28.07
CA VAL A 607 -7.09 -6.10 -27.66
C VAL A 607 -5.76 -5.71 -28.28
N TYR A 608 -5.68 -4.48 -28.79
CA TYR A 608 -4.47 -3.88 -29.34
C TYR A 608 -4.37 -2.41 -28.91
N ASP A 609 -3.17 -1.85 -28.97
CA ASP A 609 -2.95 -0.41 -28.81
C ASP A 609 -3.19 0.29 -30.14
N ASP A 610 -4.18 1.18 -30.18
CA ASP A 610 -4.52 1.98 -31.34
C ASP A 610 -3.44 3.06 -31.56
N PRO A 611 -2.72 3.06 -32.70
CA PRO A 611 -1.64 4.01 -32.96
C PRO A 611 -2.10 5.47 -33.00
N GLU A 612 -3.33 5.75 -33.44
CA GLU A 612 -3.88 7.11 -33.49
C GLU A 612 -4.15 7.60 -32.07
N LYS A 613 -4.76 6.77 -31.22
CA LYS A 613 -4.96 7.10 -29.81
C LYS A 613 -3.64 7.25 -29.08
N LEU A 614 -2.62 6.41 -29.37
CA LEU A 614 -1.27 6.57 -28.81
C LEU A 614 -0.67 7.93 -29.17
N GLY A 615 -0.82 8.38 -30.44
CA GLY A 615 -0.39 9.71 -30.84
C GLY A 615 -1.10 10.82 -30.08
N GLN A 616 -2.42 10.73 -29.98
CA GLN A 616 -3.23 11.69 -29.22
C GLN A 616 -2.88 11.73 -27.73
N LEU A 617 -2.55 10.59 -27.12
CA LEU A 617 -2.13 10.49 -25.73
C LEU A 617 -0.72 11.07 -25.53
N ALA A 618 0.21 10.80 -26.46
CA ALA A 618 1.56 11.35 -26.41
C ALA A 618 1.56 12.89 -26.41
N ASP A 619 0.69 13.50 -27.20
CA ASP A 619 0.49 14.95 -27.22
C ASP A 619 -0.09 15.50 -25.88
N ARG A 620 -0.68 14.62 -25.06
CA ARG A 620 -1.25 14.94 -23.77
C ARG A 620 -0.36 14.56 -22.58
N ASP A 621 0.70 13.77 -22.79
CA ASP A 621 1.68 13.42 -21.73
C ASP A 621 2.38 14.65 -21.12
N ALA A 622 2.25 15.81 -21.77
CA ALA A 622 2.57 17.10 -21.15
C ALA A 622 1.58 17.51 -20.03
N GLN A 623 0.48 16.77 -19.81
CA GLN A 623 -0.42 16.97 -18.66
C GLN A 623 0.14 16.19 -17.45
N PRO A 624 0.41 16.86 -16.34
CA PRO A 624 1.19 16.28 -15.24
C PRO A 624 0.52 15.15 -14.45
N ASP A 625 -0.60 14.63 -14.87
CA ASP A 625 -1.53 13.98 -13.94
C ASP A 625 -2.12 12.65 -14.39
N GLY A 626 -1.79 12.12 -15.57
CA GLY A 626 -2.32 10.82 -16.02
C GLY A 626 -3.86 10.76 -16.15
N ALA A 627 -4.56 11.89 -16.04
CA ALA A 627 -5.99 11.98 -16.28
C ALA A 627 -6.23 12.21 -17.78
N PHE A 628 -6.62 11.15 -18.45
CA PHE A 628 -6.93 11.20 -19.88
C PHE A 628 -8.43 11.34 -20.06
N GLU A 629 -8.89 12.55 -20.30
CA GLU A 629 -10.27 12.86 -20.61
C GLU A 629 -10.46 12.98 -22.12
N LEU A 630 -11.55 12.47 -22.67
CA LEU A 630 -11.86 12.58 -24.08
C LEU A 630 -12.19 14.03 -24.44
N ALA A 631 -11.44 14.63 -25.36
CA ALA A 631 -11.73 15.98 -25.85
C ALA A 631 -13.08 16.03 -26.56
N ALA A 632 -13.81 17.11 -26.44
CA ALA A 632 -14.99 17.37 -27.24
C ALA A 632 -14.58 17.47 -28.72
N PRO A 633 -15.35 16.92 -29.66
CA PRO A 633 -15.17 17.22 -31.06
C PRO A 633 -15.36 18.73 -31.27
N THR A 634 -14.28 19.40 -31.73
CA THR A 634 -14.38 20.79 -32.14
C THR A 634 -14.81 20.85 -33.61
N GLY A 635 -15.94 21.50 -33.89
CA GLY A 635 -16.21 21.94 -35.24
C GLY A 635 -15.26 23.08 -35.59
N ASP A 636 -14.58 22.95 -36.74
CA ASP A 636 -13.75 23.95 -37.39
C ASP A 636 -12.70 24.72 -36.56
N ASP A 637 -11.46 24.39 -36.78
CA ASP A 637 -10.20 25.18 -36.61
C ASP A 637 -9.91 25.87 -35.25
N ASP A 638 -10.77 25.82 -34.27
CA ASP A 638 -10.44 26.36 -32.96
C ASP A 638 -10.03 25.23 -32.01
N ALA A 639 -8.75 25.20 -31.68
CA ALA A 639 -8.16 24.29 -30.70
C ALA A 639 -8.69 24.53 -29.28
N SER A 640 -9.99 24.73 -29.11
CA SER A 640 -10.61 24.80 -27.81
C SER A 640 -10.59 23.40 -27.20
N SER A 641 -9.87 23.27 -26.12
CA SER A 641 -9.65 22.04 -25.35
C SER A 641 -10.88 21.63 -24.52
N ALA A 642 -12.08 21.80 -25.05
CA ALA A 642 -13.28 21.41 -24.32
C ALA A 642 -13.35 19.89 -24.19
N VAL A 643 -13.49 19.41 -22.97
CA VAL A 643 -13.69 17.99 -22.67
C VAL A 643 -15.11 17.60 -23.03
N TYR A 644 -15.26 16.47 -23.74
CA TYR A 644 -16.59 15.92 -24.05
C TYR A 644 -17.21 15.30 -22.79
N THR A 645 -18.39 15.76 -22.41
CA THR A 645 -19.07 15.31 -21.18
C THR A 645 -20.51 14.89 -21.44
N VAL A 646 -20.97 13.90 -20.69
CA VAL A 646 -22.36 13.39 -20.75
C VAL A 646 -22.98 13.29 -19.36
N GLU A 647 -24.28 13.15 -19.30
CA GLU A 647 -24.99 12.83 -18.06
C GLU A 647 -24.58 11.41 -17.58
N PRO A 648 -24.48 11.15 -16.27
CA PRO A 648 -24.12 9.82 -15.76
C PRO A 648 -25.02 8.69 -16.29
N VAL A 649 -26.32 8.93 -16.45
CA VAL A 649 -27.25 7.94 -17.02
C VAL A 649 -26.88 7.52 -18.44
N SER A 650 -26.32 8.44 -19.25
CA SER A 650 -25.85 8.13 -20.60
C SER A 650 -24.74 7.08 -20.58
N LYS A 651 -23.86 7.12 -19.60
CA LYS A 651 -22.79 6.12 -19.46
C LYS A 651 -23.32 4.76 -19.01
N VAL A 652 -24.34 4.72 -18.17
CA VAL A 652 -24.98 3.44 -17.81
C VAL A 652 -25.67 2.83 -19.02
N LEU A 653 -26.34 3.64 -19.83
CA LEU A 653 -26.96 3.17 -21.08
C LEU A 653 -25.91 2.72 -22.10
N LEU A 654 -24.81 3.46 -22.25
CA LEU A 654 -23.68 3.07 -23.10
C LEU A 654 -23.08 1.72 -22.66
N LEU A 655 -22.86 1.53 -21.37
CA LEU A 655 -22.35 0.28 -20.81
C LEU A 655 -23.29 -0.88 -21.16
N PHE A 656 -24.58 -0.71 -20.94
CA PHE A 656 -25.57 -1.73 -21.31
C PHE A 656 -25.56 -2.03 -22.82
N ALA A 657 -25.65 -1.01 -23.65
CA ALA A 657 -25.75 -1.19 -25.10
C ALA A 657 -24.49 -1.87 -25.68
N THR A 658 -23.31 -1.45 -25.24
CA THR A 658 -22.05 -2.05 -25.71
C THR A 658 -21.92 -3.51 -25.25
N LYS A 659 -22.29 -3.84 -24.00
CA LYS A 659 -22.23 -5.24 -23.52
C LYS A 659 -23.33 -6.10 -24.13
N PHE A 660 -24.50 -5.56 -24.39
CA PHE A 660 -25.57 -6.27 -25.10
C PHE A 660 -25.17 -6.66 -26.53
N THR A 661 -24.49 -5.76 -27.25
CA THR A 661 -23.99 -6.06 -28.61
C THR A 661 -22.85 -7.06 -28.67
N LEU A 662 -22.24 -7.40 -27.51
CA LEU A 662 -21.25 -8.47 -27.39
C LEU A 662 -21.87 -9.85 -27.08
N LEU A 663 -23.21 -9.96 -27.08
CA LEU A 663 -23.84 -11.28 -26.95
C LEU A 663 -23.46 -12.18 -28.13
N ASP A 664 -23.14 -13.43 -27.82
CA ASP A 664 -22.81 -14.45 -28.80
C ASP A 664 -24.01 -14.68 -29.77
N PRO A 665 -23.80 -14.76 -31.08
CA PRO A 665 -24.89 -14.96 -32.03
C PRO A 665 -25.69 -16.24 -31.86
N SER A 666 -25.11 -17.24 -31.16
CA SER A 666 -25.78 -18.49 -30.83
C SER A 666 -26.58 -18.46 -29.53
N GLY A 667 -26.61 -17.30 -28.83
CA GLY A 667 -27.35 -17.11 -27.59
C GLY A 667 -26.69 -17.71 -26.37
N LEU A 668 -25.36 -17.91 -26.39
CA LEU A 668 -24.58 -18.47 -25.26
C LEU A 668 -24.33 -17.46 -24.14
N GLY A 669 -24.46 -16.18 -24.40
CA GLY A 669 -24.24 -15.08 -23.48
C GLY A 669 -23.20 -14.06 -23.95
N VAL A 670 -22.73 -13.19 -23.05
CA VAL A 670 -21.72 -12.18 -23.38
C VAL A 670 -20.41 -12.86 -23.75
N GLU A 671 -19.89 -12.53 -24.93
CA GLU A 671 -18.65 -13.07 -25.45
C GLU A 671 -17.45 -12.65 -24.59
N MET A 672 -16.54 -13.58 -24.35
CA MET A 672 -15.27 -13.30 -23.67
C MET A 672 -14.21 -12.86 -24.67
N ASP A 673 -13.47 -11.81 -24.34
CA ASP A 673 -12.35 -11.35 -25.16
C ASP A 673 -11.09 -12.19 -24.89
N ALA A 674 -10.44 -12.68 -25.97
CA ALA A 674 -9.22 -13.47 -25.88
C ALA A 674 -8.12 -12.71 -25.14
N ASN A 675 -7.42 -13.42 -24.26
CA ASN A 675 -6.34 -12.89 -23.44
C ASN A 675 -6.79 -11.79 -22.44
N LYS A 676 -8.07 -11.63 -22.23
CA LYS A 676 -8.69 -10.70 -21.27
C LYS A 676 -9.74 -11.46 -20.46
N PRO A 677 -9.31 -12.39 -19.58
CA PRO A 677 -10.24 -13.20 -18.83
C PRO A 677 -11.02 -12.36 -17.85
N GLY A 678 -12.06 -12.95 -17.33
CA GLY A 678 -12.63 -12.52 -16.07
C GLY A 678 -11.76 -12.88 -14.89
N TRP A 679 -12.35 -12.97 -13.74
CA TRP A 679 -11.69 -13.32 -12.47
C TRP A 679 -10.93 -14.65 -12.51
N ASN A 680 -11.34 -15.60 -13.33
CA ASN A 680 -10.71 -16.91 -13.45
C ASN A 680 -9.67 -16.93 -14.58
N ASP A 681 -8.41 -16.76 -14.23
CA ASP A 681 -7.27 -16.80 -15.17
C ASP A 681 -7.18 -18.10 -15.97
N ALA A 682 -7.70 -19.21 -15.47
CA ALA A 682 -7.74 -20.48 -16.18
C ALA A 682 -8.62 -20.43 -17.46
N MET A 683 -9.53 -19.47 -17.55
CA MET A 683 -10.40 -19.27 -18.71
C MET A 683 -9.72 -18.48 -19.84
N ASN A 684 -8.51 -18.02 -19.65
CA ASN A 684 -7.75 -17.23 -20.63
C ASN A 684 -7.62 -17.85 -22.01
N GLY A 685 -7.63 -19.16 -22.10
CA GLY A 685 -7.52 -19.90 -23.35
C GLY A 685 -8.85 -20.35 -23.95
N LEU A 686 -9.99 -20.01 -23.33
CA LEU A 686 -11.34 -20.46 -23.72
C LEU A 686 -12.25 -19.27 -24.13
N PRO A 687 -11.81 -18.34 -24.94
CA PRO A 687 -12.63 -17.19 -25.28
C PRO A 687 -13.71 -17.52 -26.31
N GLY A 688 -14.71 -16.67 -26.35
CA GLY A 688 -15.66 -16.43 -27.40
C GLY A 688 -16.39 -17.66 -27.95
N LEU A 689 -15.83 -18.28 -28.94
CA LEU A 689 -16.45 -19.42 -29.65
C LEU A 689 -16.77 -20.62 -28.78
N LEU A 690 -16.08 -20.81 -27.68
CA LEU A 690 -16.20 -21.98 -26.82
C LEU A 690 -16.77 -21.67 -25.43
N GLY A 691 -17.01 -20.41 -25.14
CA GLY A 691 -17.53 -19.98 -23.85
C GLY A 691 -17.97 -18.53 -23.82
N SER A 692 -18.91 -18.25 -22.95
CA SER A 692 -19.36 -16.91 -22.61
C SER A 692 -19.20 -16.67 -21.12
N GLY A 693 -19.03 -15.39 -20.72
CA GLY A 693 -19.05 -14.98 -19.33
C GLY A 693 -20.45 -15.06 -18.76
N MET A 694 -20.75 -16.07 -17.94
CA MET A 694 -22.07 -16.17 -17.31
C MET A 694 -22.30 -15.03 -16.29
N PRO A 695 -21.35 -14.68 -15.42
CA PRO A 695 -21.48 -13.51 -14.55
C PRO A 695 -21.75 -12.23 -15.33
N GLU A 696 -21.02 -12.00 -16.41
CA GLU A 696 -21.17 -10.83 -17.29
C GLU A 696 -22.53 -10.82 -17.98
N THR A 697 -23.01 -11.99 -18.39
CA THR A 697 -24.36 -12.15 -18.99
C THR A 697 -25.46 -11.80 -18.00
N CYS A 698 -25.37 -12.31 -16.78
CA CYS A 698 -26.31 -11.99 -15.71
C CYS A 698 -26.28 -10.50 -15.37
N GLU A 699 -25.09 -9.91 -15.34
CA GLU A 699 -24.94 -8.49 -15.03
C GLU A 699 -25.48 -7.59 -16.14
N ALA A 700 -25.25 -7.92 -17.40
CA ALA A 700 -25.84 -7.22 -18.53
C ALA A 700 -27.38 -7.23 -18.45
N TRP A 701 -27.97 -8.39 -18.08
CA TRP A 701 -29.41 -8.48 -17.83
C TRP A 701 -29.86 -7.60 -16.65
N ARG A 702 -29.15 -7.62 -15.52
CA ARG A 702 -29.47 -6.80 -14.34
C ARG A 702 -29.45 -5.29 -14.67
N ILE A 703 -28.43 -4.83 -15.40
CA ILE A 703 -28.33 -3.42 -15.83
C ILE A 703 -29.49 -3.07 -16.75
N GLY A 704 -29.82 -3.92 -17.72
CA GLY A 704 -30.94 -3.71 -18.65
C GLY A 704 -32.29 -3.63 -17.96
N ASP A 705 -32.56 -4.53 -17.01
CA ASP A 705 -33.78 -4.53 -16.20
C ASP A 705 -33.88 -3.28 -15.32
N TRP A 706 -32.79 -2.93 -14.65
CA TRP A 706 -32.71 -1.72 -13.81
C TRP A 706 -32.92 -0.43 -14.65
N LEU A 707 -32.26 -0.32 -15.82
CA LEU A 707 -32.41 0.83 -16.73
C LEU A 707 -33.83 0.94 -17.23
N SER A 708 -34.43 -0.14 -17.70
CA SER A 708 -35.84 -0.16 -18.21
C SER A 708 -36.80 0.30 -17.13
N SER A 709 -36.67 -0.22 -15.92
CA SER A 709 -37.50 0.14 -14.77
C SER A 709 -37.30 1.59 -14.37
N THR A 710 -36.08 2.07 -14.30
CA THR A 710 -35.71 3.41 -13.84
C THR A 710 -36.14 4.48 -14.87
N ILE A 711 -35.88 4.28 -16.18
CA ILE A 711 -36.33 5.19 -17.24
C ILE A 711 -37.87 5.27 -17.27
N SER A 712 -38.52 4.13 -17.11
CA SER A 712 -40.00 4.08 -17.06
C SER A 712 -40.57 4.83 -15.85
N ARG A 713 -39.88 4.79 -14.72
CA ARG A 713 -40.26 5.51 -13.49
C ARG A 713 -40.00 7.00 -13.60
N VAL A 714 -38.81 7.39 -14.06
CA VAL A 714 -38.35 8.79 -14.14
C VAL A 714 -39.08 9.55 -15.29
N LYS A 715 -39.33 8.88 -16.40
CA LYS A 715 -40.02 9.43 -17.59
C LYS A 715 -39.32 10.65 -18.18
N ARG A 716 -38.02 10.69 -18.13
CA ARG A 716 -37.20 11.74 -18.75
C ARG A 716 -36.41 11.16 -19.92
N PRO A 717 -36.13 11.96 -20.96
CA PRO A 717 -35.24 11.54 -22.04
C PRO A 717 -33.79 11.32 -21.49
N VAL A 718 -33.08 10.42 -22.12
CA VAL A 718 -31.64 10.25 -21.94
C VAL A 718 -30.94 10.86 -23.14
N VAL A 719 -30.12 11.88 -22.92
CA VAL A 719 -29.29 12.47 -23.99
C VAL A 719 -28.03 11.63 -24.18
N VAL A 720 -27.81 11.15 -25.38
CA VAL A 720 -26.70 10.24 -25.70
C VAL A 720 -25.85 10.79 -26.84
N PRO A 721 -24.58 10.40 -26.95
CA PRO A 721 -23.78 10.60 -28.17
C PRO A 721 -24.48 10.02 -29.39
N VAL A 722 -24.30 10.64 -30.56
CA VAL A 722 -24.94 10.20 -31.82
C VAL A 722 -24.58 8.74 -32.10
N GLU A 723 -23.32 8.36 -31.90
CA GLU A 723 -22.81 7.01 -32.14
C GLU A 723 -23.52 5.96 -31.26
N LEU A 724 -23.83 6.31 -30.01
CA LEU A 724 -24.62 5.42 -29.15
C LEU A 724 -26.07 5.32 -29.61
N GLY A 725 -26.64 6.43 -30.07
CA GLY A 725 -27.97 6.45 -30.69
C GLY A 725 -28.06 5.54 -31.92
N ASP A 726 -27.06 5.60 -32.79
CA ASP A 726 -26.95 4.76 -33.99
C ASP A 726 -26.76 3.29 -33.63
N LEU A 727 -25.90 2.98 -32.64
CA LEU A 727 -25.72 1.60 -32.13
C LEU A 727 -27.04 1.01 -31.63
N ILE A 728 -27.80 1.75 -30.84
CA ILE A 728 -29.11 1.32 -30.31
C ILE A 728 -30.11 1.13 -31.44
N ALA A 729 -30.17 2.06 -32.41
CA ALA A 729 -31.08 1.97 -33.54
C ALA A 729 -30.77 0.76 -34.43
N ASN A 730 -29.52 0.58 -34.81
CA ASN A 730 -29.07 -0.54 -35.64
C ASN A 730 -29.28 -1.89 -34.95
N THR A 731 -28.98 -1.98 -33.65
CA THR A 731 -29.21 -3.20 -32.84
C THR A 731 -30.71 -3.52 -32.79
N THR A 732 -31.55 -2.49 -32.55
CA THR A 732 -33.00 -2.65 -32.49
C THR A 732 -33.55 -3.13 -33.85
N GLU A 733 -33.03 -2.64 -34.97
CA GLU A 733 -33.45 -3.09 -36.31
C GLU A 733 -33.01 -4.54 -36.56
N ALA A 734 -31.80 -4.89 -36.16
CA ALA A 734 -31.29 -6.27 -36.30
C ALA A 734 -32.06 -7.32 -35.47
N LEU A 735 -32.69 -6.91 -34.40
CA LEU A 735 -33.51 -7.78 -33.55
C LEU A 735 -34.96 -7.95 -34.02
N LYS A 736 -35.43 -7.13 -34.98
CA LYS A 736 -36.76 -7.27 -35.63
C LYS A 736 -36.75 -8.35 -36.71
#